data_c627e4b8d9efbcc27111a3212dabb03b
#
_entry.id   c627e4b8d9efbcc27111a3212dabb03b
#
_cell.length_a   1.000
_cell.length_b   1.000
_cell.length_c   1.000
_cell.angle_alpha   90.00
_cell.angle_beta   90.00
_cell.angle_gamma   90.00
#
_symmetry.space_group_name_H-M   'P 1'
#
loop_
_entity.id
_entity.type
_entity.pdbx_description
1 polymer ?
#
loop_
_entity_poly.entity_id
_entity_poly.type
_entity_poly.pdbx_seq_one_letter_code
_entity_poly.pdbx_strand_id
1 'polypeptide(L)'
;MSRCAEHNVLPRSFRTRPVLRTRKGYMLTKEYNQMMLKATRDEARNQYHQRLRRIDEIDNELQQTVTIEDHTTIRRVTEKSRENKFQKERKRLKEKYEKLNTYTTREEGNTTQRRKLQHEIHDLTKDGIDEDVKAYLKLGPDFCETPRRIPYEKVVIETEKMCKVIEDEIESKPDEAEELQREAHRLREKMKKVLRKQREKKIKSNMTRQEARGKKKAYDCEDKVFLPADKGKVMVAMDKTTEKGGEESYEHKMKKVLDDMKATPSIRANKDWDLTDKVSREGQEIIKGIVRNGEMTQAYGKKLSPSDCRAPRVTGYPKVHKADVPLRGVVSFIGSPYEKIANELVPILRSLQGRTKHYIKNSCQLKEELKNWSIQRDEILVSYDVEKLYPSIPIPKALELIDCLLKCKRNLREITTLSVQSIMKLLKWIFALTYCEYGGKHFVLDCGPIGLSVTGEVAIIYMEDFQMRAKTDEHPELNNWPWYVDDSVLKCKRHKAQLILDHINSIEPEHIKFTKEEEEDNKLAVLDLELNVNRKKKKIEFNVHYKKTNTNITIKKKSNHTESTKRGIIKGYSDRAKRLCDPEYLNDELKNVKEVFKENGYTEEEIEEAMKERIRTTTENETEEPSRGIVVIQNIPNITPQFNKIAREHGFKVANKSGTRVKDLTTKAKTPLGDKNSNVIYNIPCGCNKYSYTGETHRKWETRRKEHHNKVRLTKQDIDSGNLESAATRMNTNDGGLAKHTSTCTEEIKWENAKIVGREERWTQRKFLEGIESLREKNKGITPLNSYNQLEQWQSTLYPFFEKT
;
A
#
# COMPACT_ATOMS: atom_id res chain seq x y z
N MET A 1 -9.97 -42.21 2.96
CA MET A 1 -8.91 -43.17 3.38
C MET A 1 -8.46 -44.06 2.21
N SER A 2 -9.35 -44.75 1.49
CA SER A 2 -8.93 -45.63 0.37
C SER A 2 -8.01 -44.95 -0.64
N ARG A 3 -8.40 -43.81 -1.22
CA ARG A 3 -7.54 -43.03 -2.14
C ARG A 3 -6.23 -42.57 -1.49
N CYS A 4 -6.25 -42.24 -0.20
CA CYS A 4 -5.02 -41.89 0.51
C CYS A 4 -4.07 -43.07 0.63
N ALA A 5 -4.59 -44.29 0.87
CA ALA A 5 -3.80 -45.52 0.96
C ALA A 5 -3.28 -45.95 -0.41
N GLU A 6 -4.09 -45.84 -1.47
CA GLU A 6 -3.74 -46.16 -2.85
C GLU A 6 -2.62 -45.26 -3.40
N HIS A 7 -2.62 -44.00 -3.08
CA HIS A 7 -1.68 -43.01 -3.60
C HIS A 7 -0.59 -42.58 -2.59
N ASN A 8 -0.39 -43.35 -1.52
CA ASN A 8 0.59 -43.06 -0.44
C ASN A 8 0.51 -41.65 0.18
N VAL A 9 -0.68 -41.07 0.21
CA VAL A 9 -0.93 -39.73 0.77
C VAL A 9 -1.35 -39.85 2.22
N LEU A 10 -0.53 -39.38 3.17
CA LEU A 10 -0.81 -39.46 4.60
C LEU A 10 -1.60 -38.24 5.09
N PRO A 11 -2.85 -38.39 5.55
CA PRO A 11 -3.60 -37.33 6.26
C PRO A 11 -2.86 -36.86 7.51
N ARG A 12 -3.08 -35.62 7.94
CA ARG A 12 -2.39 -35.04 9.13
C ARG A 12 -2.59 -35.85 10.41
N SER A 13 -3.75 -36.48 10.57
CA SER A 13 -4.06 -37.35 11.72
C SER A 13 -3.24 -38.63 11.80
N PHE A 14 -2.62 -39.03 10.68
CA PHE A 14 -1.75 -40.24 10.61
C PHE A 14 -0.26 -39.87 10.54
N ARG A 15 0.14 -38.62 10.69
CA ARG A 15 1.52 -38.18 10.68
C ARG A 15 2.06 -38.11 12.10
N THR A 16 2.70 -39.18 12.56
CA THR A 16 3.47 -39.17 13.80
C THR A 16 4.87 -38.58 13.54
N ARG A 17 5.48 -37.96 14.57
CA ARG A 17 6.86 -37.48 14.48
C ARG A 17 7.82 -38.62 14.76
N PRO A 18 8.93 -38.74 14.02
CA PRO A 18 9.95 -39.73 14.32
C PRO A 18 10.61 -39.43 15.66
N VAL A 19 10.66 -40.43 16.53
CA VAL A 19 11.36 -40.38 17.83
C VAL A 19 12.86 -40.28 17.59
N LEU A 20 13.36 -41.07 16.64
CA LEU A 20 14.78 -41.06 16.23
C LEU A 20 14.94 -40.21 14.99
N ARG A 21 15.71 -39.11 15.07
CA ARG A 21 15.99 -38.17 13.97
C ARG A 21 17.09 -38.68 13.00
N THR A 22 17.12 -39.97 12.77
CA THR A 22 18.02 -40.62 11.81
C THR A 22 17.26 -41.02 10.56
N ARG A 23 17.96 -41.24 9.42
CA ARG A 23 17.35 -41.69 8.16
C ARG A 23 16.52 -42.96 8.35
N LYS A 24 17.02 -43.92 9.16
CA LYS A 24 16.30 -45.14 9.51
C LYS A 24 15.05 -44.89 10.34
N GLY A 25 15.13 -43.97 11.31
CA GLY A 25 13.97 -43.56 12.12
C GLY A 25 12.86 -42.88 11.32
N TYR A 26 13.21 -42.08 10.33
CA TYR A 26 12.22 -41.47 9.40
C TYR A 26 11.56 -42.53 8.52
N MET A 27 12.30 -43.52 8.01
CA MET A 27 11.77 -44.61 7.18
C MET A 27 10.77 -45.48 7.97
N LEU A 28 11.15 -45.95 9.16
CA LEU A 28 10.27 -46.72 10.05
C LEU A 28 9.01 -45.96 10.45
N THR A 29 9.12 -44.66 10.74
CA THR A 29 7.95 -43.85 11.05
C THR A 29 7.02 -43.68 9.85
N LYS A 30 7.54 -43.58 8.63
CA LYS A 30 6.75 -43.51 7.40
C LYS A 30 6.00 -44.85 7.18
N GLU A 31 6.64 -45.96 7.34
CA GLU A 31 6.04 -47.31 7.22
C GLU A 31 4.94 -47.52 8.28
N TYR A 32 5.20 -47.20 9.54
CA TYR A 32 4.21 -47.28 10.61
C TYR A 32 2.97 -46.43 10.29
N ASN A 33 3.13 -45.21 9.85
CA ASN A 33 2.01 -44.32 9.49
C ASN A 33 1.18 -44.88 8.33
N GLN A 34 1.82 -45.53 7.37
CA GLN A 34 1.13 -46.22 6.25
C GLN A 34 0.35 -47.43 6.73
N MET A 35 0.93 -48.28 7.62
CA MET A 35 0.25 -49.42 8.22
C MET A 35 -0.99 -48.94 9.01
N MET A 36 -0.88 -47.90 9.84
CA MET A 36 -2.00 -47.33 10.60
C MET A 36 -3.10 -46.83 9.70
N LEU A 37 -2.78 -46.17 8.57
CA LEU A 37 -3.77 -45.72 7.60
C LEU A 37 -4.52 -46.88 6.96
N LYS A 38 -3.82 -48.00 6.59
CA LYS A 38 -4.43 -49.20 6.04
C LYS A 38 -5.35 -49.89 7.07
N ALA A 39 -4.87 -50.13 8.27
CA ALA A 39 -5.67 -50.71 9.35
C ALA A 39 -6.95 -49.91 9.64
N THR A 40 -6.85 -48.59 9.76
CA THR A 40 -8.03 -47.75 10.01
C THR A 40 -9.00 -47.72 8.82
N ARG A 41 -8.50 -47.84 7.59
CA ARG A 41 -9.36 -48.03 6.40
C ARG A 41 -10.15 -49.31 6.47
N ASP A 42 -9.51 -50.41 6.82
CA ASP A 42 -10.10 -51.74 6.81
C ASP A 42 -11.13 -51.86 7.96
N GLU A 43 -10.84 -51.29 9.11
CA GLU A 43 -11.81 -51.18 10.22
C GLU A 43 -13.03 -50.34 9.83
N ALA A 44 -12.85 -49.15 9.21
CA ALA A 44 -13.95 -48.35 8.72
C ALA A 44 -14.81 -49.09 7.67
N ARG A 45 -14.22 -49.93 6.84
CA ARG A 45 -14.92 -50.77 5.86
C ARG A 45 -15.76 -51.84 6.57
N ASN A 46 -15.24 -52.50 7.59
CA ASN A 46 -15.97 -53.45 8.40
C ASN A 46 -17.17 -52.80 9.08
N GLN A 47 -16.98 -51.64 9.72
CA GLN A 47 -18.08 -50.90 10.36
C GLN A 47 -19.14 -50.44 9.35
N TYR A 48 -18.76 -50.09 8.14
CA TYR A 48 -19.70 -49.75 7.07
C TYR A 48 -20.58 -50.94 6.70
N HIS A 49 -20.00 -52.15 6.52
CA HIS A 49 -20.76 -53.36 6.22
C HIS A 49 -21.68 -53.80 7.39
N GLN A 50 -21.23 -53.67 8.62
CA GLN A 50 -22.08 -53.93 9.78
C GLN A 50 -23.30 -52.99 9.81
N ARG A 51 -23.09 -51.68 9.52
CA ARG A 51 -24.22 -50.73 9.48
C ARG A 51 -25.17 -50.99 8.32
N LEU A 52 -24.66 -51.42 7.16
CA LEU A 52 -25.56 -51.86 6.07
C LEU A 52 -26.45 -53.04 6.48
N ARG A 53 -25.88 -54.08 7.09
CA ARG A 53 -26.68 -55.20 7.59
C ARG A 53 -27.76 -54.78 8.56
N ARG A 54 -27.43 -53.85 9.47
CA ARG A 54 -28.41 -53.32 10.43
C ARG A 54 -29.50 -52.49 9.77
N ILE A 55 -29.22 -51.77 8.70
CA ILE A 55 -30.22 -51.07 7.87
C ILE A 55 -31.17 -52.09 7.22
N ASP A 56 -30.63 -53.17 6.63
CA ASP A 56 -31.45 -54.21 6.02
C ASP A 56 -32.34 -54.94 7.06
N GLU A 57 -31.84 -55.18 8.29
CA GLU A 57 -32.63 -55.71 9.40
C GLU A 57 -33.82 -54.78 9.76
N ILE A 58 -33.53 -53.46 9.91
CA ILE A 58 -34.60 -52.50 10.23
C ILE A 58 -35.58 -52.34 9.07
N ASP A 59 -35.15 -52.44 7.82
CA ASP A 59 -36.06 -52.37 6.65
C ASP A 59 -37.02 -53.56 6.64
N ASN A 60 -36.50 -54.76 6.98
CA ASN A 60 -37.30 -55.98 7.10
C ASN A 60 -38.31 -55.89 8.32
N GLU A 61 -37.87 -55.33 9.45
CA GLU A 61 -38.74 -55.08 10.60
C GLU A 61 -39.89 -54.10 10.25
N LEU A 62 -39.56 -53.05 9.51
CA LEU A 62 -40.53 -52.05 9.02
C LEU A 62 -41.58 -52.66 8.07
N GLN A 63 -41.11 -53.52 7.12
CA GLN A 63 -42.03 -54.21 6.20
C GLN A 63 -43.10 -55.07 6.94
N GLN A 64 -42.78 -55.59 8.12
CA GLN A 64 -43.72 -56.38 8.93
C GLN A 64 -44.64 -55.54 9.82
N THR A 65 -44.33 -54.26 10.07
CA THR A 65 -45.01 -53.47 11.08
C THR A 65 -45.85 -52.32 10.52
N VAL A 66 -45.61 -51.88 9.27
CA VAL A 66 -46.33 -50.75 8.62
C VAL A 66 -47.03 -51.21 7.35
N THR A 67 -47.96 -50.36 6.82
CA THR A 67 -48.60 -50.65 5.53
C THR A 67 -47.61 -50.52 4.38
N ILE A 68 -47.91 -51.20 3.25
CA ILE A 68 -47.03 -51.19 2.05
C ILE A 68 -46.86 -49.78 1.53
N GLU A 69 -47.86 -48.91 1.58
CA GLU A 69 -47.81 -47.51 1.17
C GLU A 69 -46.93 -46.65 2.09
N ASP A 70 -47.05 -46.86 3.41
CA ASP A 70 -46.22 -46.14 4.39
C ASP A 70 -44.74 -46.56 4.27
N HIS A 71 -44.49 -47.89 4.16
CA HIS A 71 -43.12 -48.43 3.95
C HIS A 71 -42.50 -47.85 2.70
N THR A 72 -43.21 -47.80 1.58
CA THR A 72 -42.72 -47.23 0.30
C THR A 72 -42.42 -45.74 0.43
N THR A 73 -43.25 -45.02 1.19
CA THR A 73 -43.06 -43.57 1.41
C THR A 73 -41.84 -43.30 2.32
N ILE A 74 -41.70 -44.06 3.42
CA ILE A 74 -40.56 -43.97 4.34
C ILE A 74 -39.25 -44.27 3.61
N ARG A 75 -39.23 -45.33 2.82
CA ARG A 75 -38.07 -45.74 2.02
C ARG A 75 -37.67 -44.67 1.05
N ARG A 76 -38.59 -44.10 0.27
CA ARG A 76 -38.35 -43.01 -0.68
C ARG A 76 -37.75 -41.75 -0.04
N VAL A 77 -38.30 -41.33 1.12
CA VAL A 77 -37.86 -40.15 1.84
C VAL A 77 -36.47 -40.36 2.43
N THR A 78 -36.24 -41.54 3.05
CA THR A 78 -34.94 -41.90 3.65
C THR A 78 -33.85 -42.08 2.62
N GLU A 79 -34.11 -42.69 1.46
CA GLU A 79 -33.17 -42.84 0.35
C GLU A 79 -32.80 -41.50 -0.22
N LYS A 80 -33.72 -40.60 -0.49
CA LYS A 80 -33.48 -39.26 -0.95
C LYS A 80 -32.64 -38.42 0.02
N SER A 81 -32.94 -38.52 1.33
CA SER A 81 -32.17 -37.86 2.38
C SER A 81 -30.74 -38.39 2.49
N ARG A 82 -30.60 -39.72 2.39
CA ARG A 82 -29.31 -40.44 2.41
C ARG A 82 -28.45 -40.04 1.21
N GLU A 83 -29.02 -40.04 0.01
CA GLU A 83 -28.28 -39.66 -1.20
C GLU A 83 -27.79 -38.19 -1.14
N ASN A 84 -28.63 -37.26 -0.71
CA ASN A 84 -28.24 -35.85 -0.56
C ASN A 84 -27.10 -35.68 0.43
N LYS A 85 -27.17 -36.37 1.59
CA LYS A 85 -26.09 -36.35 2.58
C LYS A 85 -24.82 -36.98 2.06
N PHE A 86 -24.93 -38.09 1.34
CA PHE A 86 -23.81 -38.81 0.73
C PHE A 86 -23.10 -37.95 -0.32
N GLN A 87 -23.81 -37.30 -1.22
CA GLN A 87 -23.23 -36.45 -2.25
C GLN A 87 -22.52 -35.24 -1.64
N LYS A 88 -23.12 -34.62 -0.63
CA LYS A 88 -22.52 -33.49 0.10
C LYS A 88 -21.21 -33.89 0.79
N GLU A 89 -21.21 -35.05 1.47
CA GLU A 89 -20.02 -35.52 2.17
C GLU A 89 -18.94 -36.04 1.19
N ARG A 90 -19.35 -36.70 0.12
CA ARG A 90 -18.46 -37.13 -0.97
C ARG A 90 -17.73 -35.93 -1.62
N LYS A 91 -18.43 -34.83 -1.89
CA LYS A 91 -17.83 -33.58 -2.40
C LYS A 91 -16.81 -33.03 -1.40
N ARG A 92 -17.18 -32.92 -0.12
CA ARG A 92 -16.30 -32.44 0.96
C ARG A 92 -15.03 -33.29 1.12
N LEU A 93 -15.15 -34.61 1.05
CA LEU A 93 -14.02 -35.54 1.18
C LEU A 93 -13.13 -35.52 -0.06
N LYS A 94 -13.71 -35.35 -1.26
CA LYS A 94 -12.97 -35.18 -2.51
C LYS A 94 -12.11 -33.93 -2.48
N GLU A 95 -12.67 -32.80 -2.08
CA GLU A 95 -11.91 -31.54 -1.91
C GLU A 95 -10.79 -31.66 -0.87
N LYS A 96 -11.04 -32.37 0.26
CA LYS A 96 -9.98 -32.66 1.25
C LYS A 96 -8.86 -33.51 0.68
N TYR A 97 -9.18 -34.52 -0.11
CA TYR A 97 -8.20 -35.40 -0.73
C TYR A 97 -7.37 -34.64 -1.78
N GLU A 98 -7.99 -33.85 -2.64
CA GLU A 98 -7.31 -33.04 -3.64
C GLU A 98 -6.34 -32.05 -2.98
N LYS A 99 -6.73 -31.40 -1.88
CA LYS A 99 -5.84 -30.55 -1.08
C LYS A 99 -4.65 -31.32 -0.49
N LEU A 100 -4.82 -32.58 -0.10
CA LEU A 100 -3.74 -33.42 0.43
C LEU A 100 -2.82 -33.91 -0.69
N ASN A 101 -3.36 -34.26 -1.84
CA ASN A 101 -2.61 -34.77 -2.98
C ASN A 101 -1.72 -33.68 -3.60
N THR A 102 -2.19 -32.45 -3.68
CA THR A 102 -1.38 -31.29 -4.14
C THR A 102 -0.17 -31.00 -3.24
N TYR A 103 -0.20 -31.44 -1.97
CA TYR A 103 0.97 -31.33 -1.07
C TYR A 103 2.01 -32.45 -1.28
N THR A 104 1.60 -33.64 -1.75
CA THR A 104 2.49 -34.81 -1.92
C THR A 104 3.15 -34.88 -3.30
N THR A 105 2.48 -34.42 -4.35
CA THR A 105 3.05 -34.33 -5.71
C THR A 105 4.13 -33.25 -5.85
N ARG A 106 4.34 -32.44 -4.83
CA ARG A 106 5.46 -31.46 -4.76
C ARG A 106 6.79 -32.06 -4.30
N GLU A 107 6.82 -33.29 -3.81
CA GLU A 107 8.06 -33.92 -3.31
C GLU A 107 8.68 -34.94 -4.32
N GLU A 108 7.95 -35.35 -5.38
CA GLU A 108 8.49 -36.27 -6.40
C GLU A 108 8.46 -35.57 -7.76
N GLY A 109 9.66 -35.16 -8.21
CA GLY A 109 9.87 -34.49 -9.46
C GLY A 109 9.50 -35.34 -10.68
N ASN A 110 8.96 -34.69 -11.69
CA ASN A 110 9.26 -35.03 -13.08
C ASN A 110 9.27 -33.80 -13.99
N THR A 111 10.38 -33.69 -14.61
CA THR A 111 10.84 -32.83 -15.68
C THR A 111 9.81 -32.60 -16.79
N THR A 112 9.19 -31.51 -16.79
CA THR A 112 8.83 -30.71 -17.95
C THR A 112 9.12 -29.24 -17.58
N GLN A 113 9.73 -28.48 -18.46
CA GLN A 113 10.14 -27.11 -18.26
C GLN A 113 8.94 -26.20 -17.92
N ARG A 114 8.36 -26.36 -16.74
CA ARG A 114 7.55 -25.36 -16.10
C ARG A 114 8.52 -24.33 -15.54
N ARG A 115 8.44 -23.08 -15.99
CA ARG A 115 9.02 -21.94 -15.27
C ARG A 115 8.54 -22.06 -13.83
N LYS A 116 9.38 -22.67 -12.95
CA LYS A 116 9.14 -22.62 -11.51
C LYS A 116 9.02 -21.14 -11.17
N LEU A 117 7.92 -20.76 -10.54
CA LEU A 117 7.87 -19.48 -9.86
C LEU A 117 9.06 -19.43 -8.93
N GLN A 118 10.08 -18.71 -9.33
CA GLN A 118 11.17 -18.34 -8.46
C GLN A 118 10.64 -17.25 -7.52
N HIS A 119 9.89 -17.67 -6.49
CA HIS A 119 9.66 -16.82 -5.31
C HIS A 119 10.97 -16.69 -4.54
N GLU A 120 12.03 -16.43 -5.25
CA GLU A 120 13.35 -16.27 -4.64
C GLU A 120 13.44 -14.85 -4.10
N ILE A 121 13.82 -14.80 -2.84
CA ILE A 121 14.28 -13.58 -2.21
C ILE A 121 15.67 -13.35 -2.77
N HIS A 122 15.98 -12.12 -3.15
CA HIS A 122 17.35 -11.75 -3.46
C HIS A 122 18.08 -11.49 -2.13
N ASP A 123 18.88 -12.46 -1.71
CA ASP A 123 19.74 -12.35 -0.54
C ASP A 123 21.12 -11.85 -0.98
N LEU A 124 21.39 -10.57 -0.71
CA LEU A 124 22.66 -9.90 -1.01
C LEU A 124 23.49 -9.69 0.26
N THR A 125 23.14 -10.38 1.34
CA THR A 125 23.89 -10.29 2.59
C THR A 125 25.09 -11.22 2.57
N LYS A 126 26.20 -10.82 3.20
CA LYS A 126 27.44 -11.60 3.23
C LYS A 126 27.27 -12.95 3.94
N ASP A 127 26.55 -12.96 5.07
CA ASP A 127 26.38 -14.14 5.91
C ASP A 127 25.06 -14.88 5.67
N GLY A 128 24.26 -14.42 4.68
CA GLY A 128 22.93 -14.93 4.43
C GLY A 128 21.90 -14.49 5.48
N ILE A 129 20.64 -14.84 5.27
CA ILE A 129 19.53 -14.58 6.19
C ILE A 129 18.93 -15.90 6.71
N ASP A 130 18.39 -15.82 7.92
CA ASP A 130 17.75 -16.94 8.60
C ASP A 130 16.55 -17.51 7.79
N GLU A 131 16.38 -18.83 7.82
CA GLU A 131 15.33 -19.51 7.05
C GLU A 131 13.90 -19.12 7.47
N ASP A 132 13.68 -18.76 8.74
CA ASP A 132 12.39 -18.23 9.17
C ASP A 132 12.13 -16.84 8.53
N VAL A 133 13.18 -15.98 8.45
CA VAL A 133 13.11 -14.67 7.78
C VAL A 133 12.83 -14.85 6.29
N LYS A 134 13.52 -15.79 5.62
CA LYS A 134 13.23 -16.14 4.21
C LYS A 134 11.78 -16.57 4.03
N ALA A 135 11.24 -17.40 4.92
CA ALA A 135 9.86 -17.85 4.85
C ALA A 135 8.86 -16.67 4.95
N TYR A 136 9.15 -15.68 5.79
CA TYR A 136 8.34 -14.48 5.92
C TYR A 136 8.42 -13.58 4.67
N LEU A 137 9.62 -13.30 4.18
CA LEU A 137 9.83 -12.46 3.00
C LEU A 137 9.26 -13.07 1.71
N LYS A 138 9.23 -14.42 1.59
CA LYS A 138 8.58 -15.16 0.47
C LYS A 138 7.07 -14.94 0.38
N LEU A 139 6.44 -14.32 1.37
CA LEU A 139 5.04 -13.89 1.27
C LEU A 139 4.85 -12.81 0.20
N GLY A 140 5.90 -12.06 -0.13
CA GLY A 140 5.91 -10.96 -1.09
C GLY A 140 5.58 -9.61 -0.46
N PRO A 141 6.01 -8.50 -1.08
CA PRO A 141 5.93 -7.16 -0.48
C PRO A 141 4.52 -6.70 -0.14
N ASP A 142 3.55 -7.07 -0.95
CA ASP A 142 2.14 -6.65 -0.79
C ASP A 142 1.31 -7.60 0.09
N PHE A 143 1.89 -8.66 0.64
CA PHE A 143 1.18 -9.53 1.56
C PHE A 143 0.77 -8.78 2.82
N CYS A 144 -0.54 -8.72 3.08
CA CYS A 144 -1.14 -8.09 4.26
C CYS A 144 -1.37 -9.13 5.36
N GLU A 145 -0.88 -8.82 6.54
CA GLU A 145 -1.05 -9.66 7.72
C GLU A 145 -2.42 -9.49 8.35
N THR A 146 -2.97 -10.56 8.86
CA THR A 146 -4.14 -10.48 9.73
C THR A 146 -3.74 -9.86 11.07
N PRO A 147 -4.42 -8.82 11.57
CA PRO A 147 -4.09 -8.23 12.86
C PRO A 147 -4.25 -9.27 13.97
N ARG A 148 -3.27 -9.34 14.86
CA ARG A 148 -3.30 -10.28 16.02
C ARG A 148 -4.40 -9.93 17.02
N ARG A 149 -4.69 -8.62 17.16
CA ARG A 149 -5.73 -8.06 18.01
C ARG A 149 -6.65 -7.19 17.16
N ILE A 150 -7.87 -7.05 17.59
CA ILE A 150 -8.81 -6.14 16.96
C ILE A 150 -8.29 -4.71 17.19
N PRO A 151 -8.01 -3.94 16.13
CA PRO A 151 -7.66 -2.53 16.27
C PRO A 151 -8.95 -1.72 16.53
N TYR A 152 -9.51 -1.90 17.73
CA TYR A 152 -10.78 -1.30 18.13
C TYR A 152 -10.76 0.22 18.09
N GLU A 153 -9.58 0.83 18.33
CA GLU A 153 -9.38 2.27 18.24
C GLU A 153 -9.81 2.81 16.87
N LYS A 154 -9.38 2.13 15.80
CA LYS A 154 -9.73 2.53 14.42
C LYS A 154 -11.22 2.39 14.14
N VAL A 155 -11.86 1.36 14.71
CA VAL A 155 -13.31 1.15 14.57
C VAL A 155 -14.07 2.26 15.28
N VAL A 156 -13.69 2.59 16.52
CA VAL A 156 -14.33 3.65 17.33
C VAL A 156 -14.14 5.01 16.66
N ILE A 157 -12.91 5.33 16.24
CA ILE A 157 -12.59 6.62 15.57
C ILE A 157 -13.43 6.82 14.31
N GLU A 158 -13.52 5.82 13.43
CA GLU A 158 -14.33 5.94 12.20
C GLU A 158 -15.83 5.96 12.51
N THR A 159 -16.27 5.31 13.60
CA THR A 159 -17.66 5.38 14.06
C THR A 159 -17.99 6.79 14.56
N GLU A 160 -17.18 7.37 15.44
CA GLU A 160 -17.41 8.72 15.97
C GLU A 160 -17.30 9.79 14.86
N LYS A 161 -16.44 9.59 13.87
CA LYS A 161 -16.41 10.44 12.69
C LYS A 161 -17.73 10.43 11.92
N MET A 162 -18.34 9.25 11.73
CA MET A 162 -19.67 9.15 11.11
C MET A 162 -20.72 9.86 11.95
N CYS A 163 -20.71 9.61 13.27
CA CYS A 163 -21.66 10.23 14.18
C CYS A 163 -21.54 11.75 14.17
N LYS A 164 -20.29 12.28 14.16
CA LYS A 164 -20.05 13.72 14.08
C LYS A 164 -20.60 14.33 12.79
N VAL A 165 -20.40 13.67 11.64
CA VAL A 165 -20.97 14.13 10.37
C VAL A 165 -22.48 14.20 10.43
N ILE A 166 -23.16 13.20 11.06
CA ILE A 166 -24.61 13.22 11.25
C ILE A 166 -25.02 14.35 12.21
N GLU A 167 -24.27 14.55 13.29
CA GLU A 167 -24.54 15.62 14.28
C GLU A 167 -24.28 17.04 13.69
N ASP A 168 -23.28 17.19 12.82
CA ASP A 168 -22.99 18.45 12.13
C ASP A 168 -24.12 18.85 11.13
N GLU A 169 -24.92 17.88 10.64
CA GLU A 169 -26.12 18.18 9.82
C GLU A 169 -27.22 18.91 10.60
N ILE A 170 -27.22 18.86 11.93
CA ILE A 170 -28.20 19.57 12.79
C ILE A 170 -28.15 21.08 12.57
N GLU A 171 -26.96 21.66 12.33
CA GLU A 171 -26.79 23.08 12.04
C GLU A 171 -27.55 23.50 10.77
N SER A 172 -27.63 22.63 9.77
CA SER A 172 -28.35 22.88 8.51
C SER A 172 -29.80 22.42 8.53
N LYS A 173 -30.18 21.55 9.47
CA LYS A 173 -31.53 20.94 9.59
C LYS A 173 -31.99 20.92 11.05
N PRO A 174 -32.26 22.07 11.66
CA PRO A 174 -32.63 22.15 13.06
C PRO A 174 -33.96 21.44 13.39
N ASP A 175 -34.88 21.36 12.46
CA ASP A 175 -36.17 20.67 12.64
C ASP A 175 -36.04 19.14 12.74
N GLU A 176 -34.93 18.57 12.22
CA GLU A 176 -34.62 17.13 12.28
C GLU A 176 -33.64 16.78 13.43
N ALA A 177 -33.29 17.74 14.29
CA ALA A 177 -32.23 17.61 15.30
C ALA A 177 -32.36 16.39 16.20
N GLU A 178 -33.56 16.11 16.72
CA GLU A 178 -33.80 14.92 17.58
C GLU A 178 -33.66 13.60 16.81
N GLU A 179 -34.04 13.56 15.53
CA GLU A 179 -33.93 12.37 14.71
C GLU A 179 -32.47 12.08 14.37
N LEU A 180 -31.69 13.09 13.99
CA LEU A 180 -30.26 13.00 13.72
C LEU A 180 -29.47 12.56 14.96
N GLN A 181 -29.81 13.09 16.15
CA GLN A 181 -29.22 12.64 17.41
C GLN A 181 -29.54 11.17 17.71
N ARG A 182 -30.80 10.75 17.50
CA ARG A 182 -31.21 9.35 17.65
C ARG A 182 -30.53 8.47 16.61
N GLU A 183 -30.31 8.94 15.39
CA GLU A 183 -29.57 8.21 14.35
C GLU A 183 -28.11 7.99 14.76
N ALA A 184 -27.40 9.04 15.18
CA ALA A 184 -26.03 8.92 15.66
C ALA A 184 -25.91 7.97 16.86
N HIS A 185 -26.85 8.03 17.80
CA HIS A 185 -26.91 7.11 18.93
C HIS A 185 -27.11 5.65 18.49
N ARG A 186 -28.07 5.40 17.59
CA ARG A 186 -28.32 4.05 17.03
C ARG A 186 -27.08 3.48 16.33
N LEU A 187 -26.36 4.31 15.56
CA LEU A 187 -25.11 3.92 14.91
C LEU A 187 -24.05 3.50 15.94
N ARG A 188 -23.85 4.29 17.00
CA ARG A 188 -22.91 3.96 18.10
C ARG A 188 -23.28 2.64 18.75
N GLU A 189 -24.54 2.41 19.11
CA GLU A 189 -24.97 1.18 19.78
C GLU A 189 -24.82 -0.06 18.88
N LYS A 190 -25.14 0.04 17.57
CA LYS A 190 -24.88 -1.03 16.62
C LYS A 190 -23.39 -1.42 16.61
N MET A 191 -22.49 -0.43 16.58
CA MET A 191 -21.05 -0.69 16.55
C MET A 191 -20.51 -1.21 17.88
N LYS A 192 -20.99 -0.71 19.02
CA LYS A 192 -20.67 -1.27 20.35
C LYS A 192 -21.06 -2.74 20.44
N LYS A 193 -22.25 -3.11 19.93
CA LYS A 193 -22.70 -4.50 19.86
C LYS A 193 -21.78 -5.37 18.99
N VAL A 194 -21.32 -4.86 17.85
CA VAL A 194 -20.35 -5.56 16.98
C VAL A 194 -19.04 -5.81 17.72
N LEU A 195 -18.47 -4.80 18.38
CA LEU A 195 -17.23 -4.92 19.13
C LEU A 195 -17.35 -5.88 20.31
N ARG A 196 -18.41 -5.77 21.12
CA ARG A 196 -18.67 -6.68 22.25
C ARG A 196 -18.78 -8.14 21.80
N LYS A 197 -19.50 -8.41 20.71
CA LYS A 197 -19.68 -9.78 20.15
C LYS A 197 -18.36 -10.37 19.63
N GLN A 198 -17.41 -9.54 19.20
CA GLN A 198 -16.14 -10.00 18.64
C GLN A 198 -15.00 -10.05 19.67
N ARG A 199 -15.19 -9.46 20.86
CA ARG A 199 -14.17 -9.37 21.92
C ARG A 199 -13.54 -10.73 22.27
N GLU A 200 -14.35 -11.78 22.35
CA GLU A 200 -13.92 -13.11 22.77
C GLU A 200 -13.38 -13.97 21.62
N LYS A 201 -13.62 -13.55 20.39
CA LYS A 201 -13.21 -14.30 19.21
C LYS A 201 -11.75 -14.04 18.88
N LYS A 202 -10.92 -15.09 18.96
CA LYS A 202 -9.54 -15.02 18.47
C LYS A 202 -9.53 -14.86 16.96
N ILE A 203 -8.82 -13.83 16.48
CA ILE A 203 -8.58 -13.66 15.06
C ILE A 203 -7.54 -14.71 14.63
N LYS A 204 -7.88 -15.51 13.62
CA LYS A 204 -6.99 -16.54 13.10
C LYS A 204 -5.89 -15.89 12.25
N SER A 205 -4.64 -16.16 12.58
CA SER A 205 -3.51 -15.69 11.77
C SER A 205 -3.51 -16.30 10.38
N ASN A 206 -3.18 -15.51 9.37
CA ASN A 206 -2.96 -15.95 7.99
C ASN A 206 -1.51 -16.34 7.71
N MET A 207 -0.66 -16.33 8.74
CA MET A 207 0.74 -16.76 8.68
C MET A 207 0.95 -18.08 9.42
N THR A 208 1.90 -18.87 8.96
CA THR A 208 2.41 -20.04 9.66
C THR A 208 3.23 -19.62 10.89
N ARG A 209 3.53 -20.57 11.79
CA ARG A 209 4.40 -20.31 12.95
C ARG A 209 5.82 -19.91 12.51
N GLN A 210 6.33 -20.49 11.43
CA GLN A 210 7.63 -20.15 10.86
C GLN A 210 7.64 -18.72 10.33
N GLU A 211 6.67 -18.35 9.50
CA GLU A 211 6.52 -16.98 8.98
C GLU A 211 6.38 -15.95 10.11
N ALA A 212 5.66 -16.28 11.19
CA ALA A 212 5.51 -15.40 12.34
C ALA A 212 6.81 -15.21 13.15
N ARG A 213 7.63 -16.27 13.28
CA ARG A 213 8.98 -16.15 13.88
C ARG A 213 9.90 -15.33 12.98
N GLY A 214 9.86 -15.59 11.67
CA GLY A 214 10.61 -14.83 10.67
C GLY A 214 10.32 -13.35 10.70
N LYS A 215 9.03 -12.99 10.82
CA LYS A 215 8.62 -11.59 11.03
C LYS A 215 9.33 -10.99 12.24
N LYS A 216 9.26 -11.64 13.42
CA LYS A 216 9.88 -11.13 14.64
C LYS A 216 11.38 -10.92 14.43
N LYS A 217 12.10 -11.94 13.94
CA LYS A 217 13.54 -11.85 13.65
C LYS A 217 13.87 -10.71 12.67
N ALA A 218 13.05 -10.52 11.60
CA ALA A 218 13.25 -9.44 10.64
C ALA A 218 13.05 -8.05 11.27
N TYR A 219 12.08 -7.89 12.18
CA TYR A 219 11.88 -6.63 12.90
C TYR A 219 12.96 -6.38 13.97
N ASP A 220 13.48 -7.41 14.60
CA ASP A 220 14.53 -7.30 15.64
C ASP A 220 15.93 -7.15 15.01
N CYS A 221 16.10 -7.47 13.71
CA CYS A 221 17.38 -7.38 13.02
C CYS A 221 17.79 -5.92 12.79
N GLU A 222 18.93 -5.48 13.29
CA GLU A 222 19.42 -4.10 13.19
C GLU A 222 20.50 -3.90 12.12
N ASP A 223 21.20 -4.97 11.77
CA ASP A 223 22.35 -4.97 10.88
C ASP A 223 22.00 -5.22 9.40
N LYS A 224 20.76 -5.56 9.11
CA LYS A 224 20.26 -5.80 7.74
C LYS A 224 19.04 -4.93 7.44
N VAL A 225 18.86 -4.65 6.15
CA VAL A 225 17.67 -3.98 5.62
C VAL A 225 16.89 -4.92 4.69
N PHE A 226 15.59 -4.82 4.74
CA PHE A 226 14.67 -5.62 3.91
C PHE A 226 13.82 -4.67 3.08
N LEU A 227 13.95 -4.74 1.77
CA LEU A 227 13.37 -3.79 0.82
C LEU A 227 12.62 -4.53 -0.27
N PRO A 228 11.52 -3.99 -0.80
CA PRO A 228 11.01 -4.48 -2.07
C PRO A 228 11.98 -4.13 -3.18
N ALA A 229 12.14 -5.00 -4.15
CA ALA A 229 12.86 -4.69 -5.38
C ALA A 229 12.16 -3.55 -6.15
N ASP A 230 12.91 -2.79 -6.93
CA ASP A 230 12.37 -1.75 -7.83
C ASP A 230 11.34 -2.34 -8.81
N LYS A 231 11.60 -3.55 -9.33
CA LYS A 231 10.69 -4.31 -10.21
C LYS A 231 10.58 -5.76 -9.76
N GLY A 232 9.46 -6.44 -10.12
CA GLY A 232 9.30 -7.88 -9.92
C GLY A 232 8.57 -8.31 -8.64
N LYS A 233 8.18 -7.39 -7.75
CA LYS A 233 7.42 -7.67 -6.52
C LYS A 233 8.06 -8.72 -5.60
N VAL A 234 9.38 -8.75 -5.52
CA VAL A 234 10.17 -9.60 -4.61
C VAL A 234 10.77 -8.75 -3.49
N MET A 235 11.12 -9.39 -2.38
CA MET A 235 11.87 -8.75 -1.30
C MET A 235 13.37 -9.01 -1.49
N VAL A 236 14.18 -8.02 -1.12
CA VAL A 236 15.64 -8.06 -1.14
C VAL A 236 16.17 -7.84 0.26
N ALA A 237 17.13 -8.66 0.68
CA ALA A 237 17.88 -8.48 1.91
C ALA A 237 19.28 -7.96 1.59
N MET A 238 19.75 -6.96 2.32
CA MET A 238 21.09 -6.38 2.17
C MET A 238 21.69 -6.09 3.56
N ASP A 239 23.00 -6.19 3.68
CA ASP A 239 23.70 -5.67 4.84
C ASP A 239 23.54 -4.14 4.90
N LYS A 240 23.33 -3.60 6.10
CA LYS A 240 23.03 -2.19 6.30
C LYS A 240 24.24 -1.29 6.13
N THR A 241 25.37 -1.66 6.75
CA THR A 241 26.58 -0.84 6.86
C THR A 241 27.71 -1.36 5.97
N THR A 242 28.60 -0.46 5.57
CA THR A 242 29.78 -0.79 4.75
C THR A 242 30.77 -1.69 5.51
N GLU A 243 30.85 -1.58 6.84
CA GLU A 243 31.71 -2.44 7.67
C GLU A 243 31.36 -3.93 7.54
N LYS A 244 30.06 -4.27 7.43
CA LYS A 244 29.59 -5.65 7.27
C LYS A 244 29.52 -6.11 5.82
N GLY A 245 28.92 -5.31 4.94
CA GLY A 245 28.59 -5.71 3.57
C GLY A 245 29.54 -5.18 2.49
N GLY A 246 30.53 -4.36 2.84
CA GLY A 246 31.43 -3.76 1.86
C GLY A 246 30.69 -2.92 0.81
N GLU A 247 31.10 -3.04 -0.45
CA GLU A 247 30.48 -2.32 -1.59
C GLU A 247 29.07 -2.77 -1.90
N GLU A 248 28.67 -3.98 -1.51
CA GLU A 248 27.33 -4.52 -1.67
C GLU A 248 26.34 -4.02 -0.60
N SER A 249 26.82 -3.32 0.43
CA SER A 249 25.98 -2.77 1.50
C SER A 249 25.02 -1.71 1.00
N TYR A 250 23.89 -1.61 1.69
CA TYR A 250 22.90 -0.56 1.42
C TYR A 250 23.50 0.85 1.55
N GLU A 251 24.29 1.07 2.59
CA GLU A 251 24.95 2.37 2.83
C GLU A 251 25.88 2.77 1.70
N HIS A 252 26.74 1.86 1.20
CA HIS A 252 27.65 2.15 0.10
C HIS A 252 26.86 2.47 -1.19
N LYS A 253 25.86 1.64 -1.52
CA LYS A 253 25.02 1.87 -2.70
C LYS A 253 24.17 3.14 -2.60
N MET A 254 23.79 3.56 -1.38
CA MET A 254 23.10 4.84 -1.16
C MET A 254 24.00 6.05 -1.41
N LYS A 255 25.31 5.97 -1.14
CA LYS A 255 26.26 7.02 -1.51
C LYS A 255 26.22 7.25 -3.03
N LYS A 256 26.30 6.18 -3.84
CA LYS A 256 26.17 6.25 -5.30
C LYS A 256 24.83 6.88 -5.75
N VAL A 257 23.73 6.59 -5.03
CA VAL A 257 22.42 7.23 -5.31
C VAL A 257 22.48 8.74 -5.07
N LEU A 258 23.10 9.19 -3.99
CA LEU A 258 23.25 10.63 -3.69
C LEU A 258 24.14 11.32 -4.72
N ASP A 259 25.22 10.67 -5.14
CA ASP A 259 26.11 11.18 -6.21
C ASP A 259 25.35 11.32 -7.54
N ASP A 260 24.55 10.32 -7.93
CA ASP A 260 23.69 10.38 -9.13
C ASP A 260 22.67 11.52 -9.08
N MET A 261 22.24 11.93 -7.87
CA MET A 261 21.32 13.04 -7.64
C MET A 261 22.07 14.39 -7.49
N LYS A 262 23.38 14.42 -7.72
CA LYS A 262 24.24 15.58 -7.48
C LYS A 262 24.01 16.20 -6.10
N ALA A 263 23.85 15.34 -5.08
CA ALA A 263 23.49 15.73 -3.74
C ALA A 263 24.70 16.31 -2.99
N THR A 264 24.58 17.54 -2.50
CA THR A 264 25.63 18.20 -1.71
C THR A 264 25.21 18.30 -0.24
N PRO A 265 26.09 17.96 0.73
CA PRO A 265 25.77 18.06 2.15
C PRO A 265 25.38 19.49 2.53
N SER A 266 24.28 19.64 3.27
CA SER A 266 23.87 20.94 3.84
C SER A 266 24.58 21.17 5.16
N ILE A 267 25.66 21.98 5.13
CA ILE A 267 26.51 22.27 6.28
C ILE A 267 26.50 23.77 6.58
N ARG A 268 26.38 24.14 7.85
CA ARG A 268 26.52 25.50 8.35
C ARG A 268 27.42 25.51 9.59
N ALA A 269 28.46 26.33 9.58
CA ALA A 269 29.42 26.37 10.68
C ALA A 269 29.95 24.98 11.09
N ASN A 270 30.30 24.13 10.11
CA ASN A 270 30.81 22.75 10.26
C ASN A 270 29.84 21.77 10.94
N LYS A 271 28.53 22.07 10.97
CA LYS A 271 27.48 21.19 11.48
C LYS A 271 26.41 20.95 10.42
N ASP A 272 25.81 19.76 10.42
CA ASP A 272 24.67 19.44 9.58
C ASP A 272 23.53 20.43 9.82
N TRP A 273 22.98 21.00 8.75
CA TRP A 273 21.94 22.01 8.81
C TRP A 273 20.62 21.50 8.26
N ASP A 274 19.61 21.43 9.13
CA ASP A 274 18.24 21.12 8.74
C ASP A 274 17.59 22.33 8.07
N LEU A 275 17.38 22.24 6.76
CA LEU A 275 16.77 23.28 5.94
C LEU A 275 15.27 23.42 6.09
N THR A 276 14.61 22.48 6.79
CA THR A 276 13.15 22.36 6.82
C THR A 276 12.47 23.65 7.30
N ASP A 277 12.96 24.24 8.37
CA ASP A 277 12.36 25.47 8.95
C ASP A 277 12.59 26.71 8.08
N LYS A 278 13.74 26.80 7.39
CA LYS A 278 14.02 27.87 6.43
C LYS A 278 13.07 27.78 5.25
N VAL A 279 13.02 26.62 4.60
CA VAL A 279 12.16 26.38 3.43
C VAL A 279 10.69 26.57 3.77
N SER A 280 10.26 26.10 4.96
CA SER A 280 8.88 26.30 5.42
C SER A 280 8.53 27.78 5.56
N ARG A 281 9.40 28.59 6.16
CA ARG A 281 9.17 30.05 6.31
C ARG A 281 9.10 30.75 4.96
N GLU A 282 10.00 30.45 4.04
CA GLU A 282 9.98 31.00 2.66
C GLU A 282 8.66 30.66 1.95
N GLY A 283 8.21 29.39 2.01
CA GLY A 283 6.93 28.96 1.46
C GLY A 283 5.73 29.68 2.09
N GLN A 284 5.75 29.88 3.42
CA GLN A 284 4.72 30.63 4.13
C GLN A 284 4.63 32.09 3.66
N GLU A 285 5.76 32.75 3.47
CA GLU A 285 5.78 34.14 3.00
C GLU A 285 5.26 34.27 1.56
N ILE A 286 5.58 33.30 0.67
CA ILE A 286 5.02 33.28 -0.68
C ILE A 286 3.51 33.13 -0.64
N ILE A 287 2.97 32.17 0.14
CA ILE A 287 1.52 31.96 0.28
C ILE A 287 0.83 33.21 0.88
N LYS A 288 1.41 33.84 1.90
CA LYS A 288 0.89 35.09 2.45
C LYS A 288 0.83 36.22 1.39
N GLY A 289 1.84 36.30 0.53
CA GLY A 289 1.85 37.23 -0.60
C GLY A 289 0.69 36.98 -1.56
N ILE A 290 0.47 35.73 -1.95
CA ILE A 290 -0.61 35.30 -2.84
C ILE A 290 -1.99 35.61 -2.25
N VAL A 291 -2.18 35.38 -0.92
CA VAL A 291 -3.42 35.72 -0.22
C VAL A 291 -3.64 37.25 -0.21
N ARG A 292 -2.59 38.06 0.07
CA ARG A 292 -2.66 39.53 0.04
C ARG A 292 -3.03 40.07 -1.33
N ASN A 293 -2.59 39.41 -2.40
CA ASN A 293 -2.94 39.78 -3.78
C ASN A 293 -4.37 39.39 -4.18
N GLY A 294 -5.14 38.74 -3.28
CA GLY A 294 -6.51 38.31 -3.58
C GLY A 294 -6.64 37.09 -4.48
N GLU A 295 -5.51 36.40 -4.80
CA GLU A 295 -5.49 35.23 -5.66
C GLU A 295 -5.95 33.94 -4.92
N MET A 296 -6.05 34.00 -3.59
CA MET A 296 -6.40 32.90 -2.73
C MET A 296 -7.09 33.37 -1.46
N THR A 297 -8.13 32.68 -0.98
CA THR A 297 -8.75 32.99 0.31
C THR A 297 -7.80 32.73 1.49
N GLN A 298 -7.96 33.46 2.57
CA GLN A 298 -7.14 33.30 3.79
C GLN A 298 -7.23 31.87 4.36
N ALA A 299 -8.43 31.28 4.37
CA ALA A 299 -8.64 29.91 4.86
C ALA A 299 -7.89 28.89 4.00
N TYR A 300 -7.94 29.05 2.68
CA TYR A 300 -7.24 28.16 1.75
C TYR A 300 -5.71 28.34 1.84
N GLY A 301 -5.23 29.59 1.90
CA GLY A 301 -3.83 29.91 2.12
C GLY A 301 -3.28 29.29 3.41
N LYS A 302 -4.04 29.33 4.52
CA LYS A 302 -3.67 28.65 5.76
C LYS A 302 -3.57 27.13 5.60
N LYS A 303 -4.45 26.50 4.80
CA LYS A 303 -4.41 25.06 4.52
C LYS A 303 -3.18 24.65 3.70
N LEU A 304 -2.78 25.47 2.72
CA LEU A 304 -1.61 25.19 1.87
C LEU A 304 -0.29 25.56 2.54
N SER A 305 -0.29 26.52 3.46
CA SER A 305 0.91 27.02 4.12
C SER A 305 1.69 25.90 4.80
N PRO A 306 3.01 25.75 4.52
CA PRO A 306 3.84 24.74 5.16
C PRO A 306 4.04 25.04 6.64
N SER A 307 3.56 24.17 7.51
CA SER A 307 3.71 24.29 8.97
C SER A 307 4.09 22.94 9.57
N ASP A 308 4.99 22.96 10.55
CA ASP A 308 5.49 21.78 11.26
C ASP A 308 5.94 20.64 10.34
N CYS A 309 6.59 21.01 9.25
CA CYS A 309 7.03 20.08 8.21
C CYS A 309 8.22 19.24 8.68
N ARG A 310 8.41 18.13 8.02
CA ARG A 310 9.59 17.26 8.15
C ARG A 310 10.42 17.27 6.88
N ALA A 311 11.71 16.98 6.99
CA ALA A 311 12.57 16.84 5.84
C ALA A 311 12.08 15.74 4.89
N PRO A 312 12.13 15.94 3.56
CA PRO A 312 11.93 14.86 2.60
C PRO A 312 12.97 13.75 2.82
N ARG A 313 12.62 12.49 2.62
CA ARG A 313 13.48 11.35 2.99
C ARG A 313 13.73 10.46 1.79
N VAL A 314 15.00 10.25 1.46
CA VAL A 314 15.40 9.35 0.36
C VAL A 314 15.42 7.88 0.82
N THR A 315 15.03 6.99 -0.08
CA THR A 315 15.12 5.53 0.07
C THR A 315 15.57 4.93 -1.25
N GLY A 316 16.53 4.00 -1.20
CA GLY A 316 17.01 3.27 -2.37
C GLY A 316 16.26 1.94 -2.55
N TYR A 317 15.76 1.66 -3.75
CA TYR A 317 15.12 0.39 -4.11
C TYR A 317 16.02 -0.43 -5.03
N PRO A 318 16.36 -1.70 -4.69
CA PRO A 318 17.30 -2.51 -5.47
C PRO A 318 16.80 -2.84 -6.87
N LYS A 319 17.61 -2.58 -7.89
CA LYS A 319 17.36 -2.93 -9.30
C LYS A 319 17.93 -4.32 -9.57
N VAL A 320 17.30 -5.37 -9.08
CA VAL A 320 17.75 -6.78 -9.15
C VAL A 320 17.98 -7.33 -10.57
N HIS A 321 17.54 -6.61 -11.60
CA HIS A 321 17.70 -6.96 -13.01
C HIS A 321 18.94 -6.34 -13.66
N LYS A 322 19.68 -5.50 -12.96
CA LYS A 322 20.94 -4.88 -13.43
C LYS A 322 22.10 -5.58 -12.76
N ALA A 323 23.24 -5.62 -13.44
CA ALA A 323 24.50 -6.03 -12.83
C ALA A 323 24.78 -5.15 -11.60
N ASP A 324 25.47 -5.67 -10.59
CA ASP A 324 25.81 -5.02 -9.33
C ASP A 324 24.63 -4.50 -8.51
N VAL A 325 23.40 -4.85 -8.90
CA VAL A 325 22.15 -4.49 -8.24
C VAL A 325 22.15 -3.03 -7.72
N PRO A 326 22.26 -2.01 -8.57
CA PRO A 326 22.25 -0.62 -8.15
C PRO A 326 20.89 -0.24 -7.55
N LEU A 327 20.85 0.83 -6.75
CA LEU A 327 19.61 1.30 -6.15
C LEU A 327 18.94 2.37 -7.04
N ARG A 328 17.61 2.43 -6.99
CA ARG A 328 16.82 3.58 -7.47
C ARG A 328 16.50 4.47 -6.28
N GLY A 329 17.00 5.69 -6.28
CA GLY A 329 16.66 6.69 -5.27
C GLY A 329 15.24 7.22 -5.46
N VAL A 330 14.41 7.14 -4.41
CA VAL A 330 13.08 7.75 -4.37
C VAL A 330 12.98 8.61 -3.13
N VAL A 331 12.65 9.89 -3.31
CA VAL A 331 12.52 10.85 -2.21
C VAL A 331 11.05 10.99 -1.83
N SER A 332 10.72 10.67 -0.59
CA SER A 332 9.36 10.85 -0.08
C SER A 332 9.17 12.28 0.43
N PHE A 333 8.32 13.04 -0.24
CA PHE A 333 7.96 14.41 0.13
C PHE A 333 6.72 14.49 1.04
N ILE A 334 6.17 13.37 1.48
CA ILE A 334 5.01 13.34 2.38
C ILE A 334 5.33 14.05 3.70
N GLY A 335 4.56 15.08 4.04
CA GLY A 335 4.76 15.93 5.22
C GLY A 335 5.91 16.95 5.08
N SER A 336 6.49 17.10 3.88
CA SER A 336 7.51 18.12 3.60
C SER A 336 6.90 19.50 3.34
N PRO A 337 7.71 20.57 3.34
CA PRO A 337 7.25 21.89 3.00
C PRO A 337 6.62 22.01 1.61
N TYR A 338 7.02 21.14 0.68
CA TYR A 338 6.62 21.20 -0.72
C TYR A 338 5.32 20.48 -1.04
N GLU A 339 4.95 19.43 -0.27
CA GLU A 339 3.90 18.48 -0.63
C GLU A 339 2.60 19.12 -1.09
N LYS A 340 2.03 19.99 -0.24
CA LYS A 340 0.72 20.59 -0.51
C LYS A 340 0.76 21.55 -1.70
N ILE A 341 1.81 22.36 -1.77
CA ILE A 341 2.01 23.34 -2.84
C ILE A 341 2.30 22.66 -4.18
N ALA A 342 3.14 21.62 -4.17
CA ALA A 342 3.41 20.86 -5.37
C ALA A 342 2.15 20.17 -5.91
N ASN A 343 1.33 19.60 -5.04
CA ASN A 343 0.06 18.98 -5.43
C ASN A 343 -0.94 19.98 -6.00
N GLU A 344 -0.94 21.22 -5.52
CA GLU A 344 -1.76 22.32 -6.08
C GLU A 344 -1.34 22.69 -7.50
N LEU A 345 -0.05 22.65 -7.80
CA LEU A 345 0.48 23.01 -9.12
C LEU A 345 0.31 21.89 -10.17
N VAL A 346 0.16 20.64 -9.77
CA VAL A 346 0.02 19.49 -10.71
C VAL A 346 -1.12 19.68 -11.73
N PRO A 347 -2.37 19.98 -11.36
CA PRO A 347 -3.44 20.17 -12.36
C PRO A 347 -3.17 21.32 -13.33
N ILE A 348 -2.49 22.38 -12.87
CA ILE A 348 -2.10 23.53 -13.70
C ILE A 348 -1.08 23.08 -14.76
N LEU A 349 -0.02 22.37 -14.33
CA LEU A 349 1.02 21.87 -15.22
C LEU A 349 0.48 20.83 -16.20
N ARG A 350 -0.40 19.92 -15.77
CA ARG A 350 -1.07 18.96 -16.65
C ARG A 350 -1.85 19.63 -17.77
N SER A 351 -2.41 20.79 -17.52
CA SER A 351 -3.13 21.54 -18.53
C SER A 351 -2.22 22.07 -19.66
N LEU A 352 -0.92 22.07 -19.47
CA LEU A 352 0.10 22.46 -20.47
C LEU A 352 0.60 21.29 -21.32
N GLN A 353 0.19 20.07 -21.02
CA GLN A 353 0.61 18.85 -21.72
C GLN A 353 -0.34 18.52 -22.88
N GLY A 354 0.07 17.57 -23.73
CA GLY A 354 -0.71 17.12 -24.88
C GLY A 354 -0.71 18.10 -26.04
N ARG A 355 0.36 18.88 -26.17
CA ARG A 355 0.55 19.86 -27.26
C ARG A 355 0.89 19.21 -28.60
N THR A 356 1.41 17.99 -28.57
CA THR A 356 1.71 17.23 -29.79
C THR A 356 0.68 16.13 -30.00
N LYS A 357 0.34 15.81 -31.25
CA LYS A 357 -0.54 14.71 -31.63
C LYS A 357 0.04 13.33 -31.26
N HIS A 358 1.32 13.26 -30.94
CA HIS A 358 2.04 12.02 -30.63
C HIS A 358 2.15 11.74 -29.15
N TYR A 359 1.61 12.61 -28.29
CA TYR A 359 1.51 12.35 -26.86
C TYR A 359 0.57 11.20 -26.57
N ILE A 360 1.08 10.16 -25.91
CA ILE A 360 0.35 8.93 -25.55
C ILE A 360 0.00 8.95 -24.08
N LYS A 361 -1.26 8.68 -23.75
CA LYS A 361 -1.75 8.63 -22.34
C LYS A 361 -1.59 7.25 -21.71
N ASN A 362 -1.60 6.18 -22.50
CA ASN A 362 -1.55 4.80 -22.01
C ASN A 362 -1.35 3.79 -23.17
N SER A 363 -1.10 2.53 -22.81
CA SER A 363 -0.88 1.44 -23.78
C SER A 363 -2.06 1.20 -24.73
N CYS A 364 -3.32 1.48 -24.31
CA CYS A 364 -4.47 1.32 -25.19
C CYS A 364 -4.47 2.35 -26.32
N GLN A 365 -4.15 3.62 -25.99
CA GLN A 365 -4.01 4.67 -27.00
C GLN A 365 -2.84 4.37 -27.95
N LEU A 366 -1.71 3.89 -27.41
CA LEU A 366 -0.58 3.47 -28.24
C LEU A 366 -0.98 2.35 -29.21
N LYS A 367 -1.73 1.35 -28.76
CA LYS A 367 -2.27 0.27 -29.61
C LYS A 367 -3.10 0.84 -30.77
N GLU A 368 -4.02 1.76 -30.47
CA GLU A 368 -4.88 2.37 -31.50
C GLU A 368 -4.06 3.20 -32.52
N GLU A 369 -3.03 3.92 -32.07
CA GLU A 369 -2.13 4.67 -32.93
C GLU A 369 -1.35 3.73 -33.86
N LEU A 370 -0.73 2.69 -33.30
CA LEU A 370 0.10 1.75 -34.05
C LEU A 370 -0.67 0.77 -34.95
N LYS A 371 -1.96 0.55 -34.69
CA LYS A 371 -2.81 -0.37 -35.44
C LYS A 371 -2.89 -0.02 -36.92
N ASN A 372 -2.75 1.27 -37.26
CA ASN A 372 -2.82 1.77 -38.62
C ASN A 372 -1.46 1.79 -39.32
N TRP A 373 -0.38 1.37 -38.65
CA TRP A 373 0.94 1.36 -39.25
C TRP A 373 1.12 0.16 -40.17
N SER A 374 1.55 0.44 -41.40
CA SER A 374 2.03 -0.58 -42.34
C SER A 374 3.54 -0.66 -42.27
N ILE A 375 4.09 -1.87 -42.13
CA ILE A 375 5.54 -2.10 -42.00
C ILE A 375 6.05 -2.74 -43.32
N GLN A 376 6.95 -2.08 -43.99
CA GLN A 376 7.58 -2.60 -45.22
C GLN A 376 8.69 -3.61 -44.84
N ARG A 377 9.25 -4.30 -45.87
CA ARG A 377 10.26 -5.35 -45.62
C ARG A 377 11.57 -4.81 -45.06
N ASP A 378 11.96 -3.59 -45.45
CA ASP A 378 13.19 -2.91 -45.02
C ASP A 378 13.02 -2.01 -43.78
N GLU A 379 11.78 -1.89 -43.29
CA GLU A 379 11.46 -1.11 -42.09
C GLU A 379 11.48 -1.99 -40.85
N ILE A 380 11.89 -1.39 -39.74
CA ILE A 380 11.87 -2.00 -38.38
C ILE A 380 11.16 -1.10 -37.38
N LEU A 381 10.73 -1.68 -36.29
CA LEU A 381 10.33 -0.94 -35.09
C LEU A 381 11.53 -0.73 -34.19
N VAL A 382 11.66 0.48 -33.68
CA VAL A 382 12.72 0.87 -32.74
C VAL A 382 12.09 1.62 -31.57
N SER A 383 12.45 1.27 -30.35
CA SER A 383 12.15 2.05 -29.15
C SER A 383 13.34 2.92 -28.78
N TYR A 384 13.06 4.17 -28.42
CA TYR A 384 14.07 5.07 -27.84
C TYR A 384 13.64 5.40 -26.40
N ASP A 385 14.54 5.15 -25.43
CA ASP A 385 14.32 5.33 -23.98
C ASP A 385 15.32 6.35 -23.43
N VAL A 386 14.86 7.23 -22.54
CA VAL A 386 15.72 8.26 -21.93
C VAL A 386 16.43 7.71 -20.70
N GLU A 387 17.75 7.78 -20.68
CA GLU A 387 18.55 7.42 -19.51
C GLU A 387 18.33 8.41 -18.36
N LYS A 388 17.83 7.91 -17.22
CA LYS A 388 17.67 8.70 -15.98
C LYS A 388 16.89 10.02 -16.19
N LEU A 389 15.75 10.01 -16.90
CA LEU A 389 14.98 11.19 -17.31
C LEU A 389 14.91 12.28 -16.23
N TYR A 390 14.38 11.99 -15.04
CA TYR A 390 14.10 13.03 -14.03
C TYR A 390 15.36 13.81 -13.57
N PRO A 391 16.49 13.16 -13.23
CA PRO A 391 17.72 13.89 -12.88
C PRO A 391 18.35 14.63 -14.07
N SER A 392 17.98 14.27 -15.29
CA SER A 392 18.58 14.81 -16.52
C SER A 392 17.86 16.06 -17.04
N ILE A 393 16.65 16.36 -16.55
CA ILE A 393 15.91 17.55 -17.01
C ILE A 393 16.63 18.84 -16.56
N PRO A 394 16.99 19.75 -17.47
CA PRO A 394 17.57 21.06 -17.14
C PRO A 394 16.47 21.97 -16.59
N ILE A 395 16.28 21.99 -15.27
CA ILE A 395 15.19 22.69 -14.58
C ILE A 395 15.08 24.17 -14.98
N PRO A 396 16.18 24.97 -15.10
CA PRO A 396 16.07 26.36 -15.54
C PRO A 396 15.38 26.51 -16.89
N LYS A 397 15.83 25.76 -17.92
CA LYS A 397 15.21 25.76 -19.26
C LYS A 397 13.75 25.30 -19.24
N ALA A 398 13.45 24.27 -18.44
CA ALA A 398 12.09 23.77 -18.29
C ALA A 398 11.16 24.80 -17.65
N LEU A 399 11.63 25.58 -16.66
CA LEU A 399 10.85 26.64 -16.05
C LEU A 399 10.63 27.85 -16.98
N GLU A 400 11.62 28.22 -17.80
CA GLU A 400 11.45 29.24 -18.86
C GLU A 400 10.38 28.83 -19.87
N LEU A 401 10.42 27.59 -20.33
CA LEU A 401 9.41 27.04 -21.22
C LEU A 401 8.01 27.09 -20.56
N ILE A 402 7.90 26.67 -19.31
CA ILE A 402 6.62 26.69 -18.58
C ILE A 402 6.07 28.12 -18.44
N ASP A 403 6.94 29.11 -18.17
CA ASP A 403 6.55 30.53 -18.09
C ASP A 403 5.95 31.01 -19.42
N CYS A 404 6.62 30.71 -20.55
CA CYS A 404 6.12 31.02 -21.89
C CYS A 404 4.76 30.37 -22.16
N LEU A 405 4.62 29.08 -21.84
CA LEU A 405 3.38 28.33 -22.06
C LEU A 405 2.22 28.86 -21.20
N LEU A 406 2.47 29.21 -19.94
CA LEU A 406 1.46 29.80 -19.06
C LEU A 406 0.98 31.17 -19.56
N LYS A 407 1.87 32.01 -20.05
CA LYS A 407 1.54 33.32 -20.67
C LYS A 407 0.69 33.16 -21.93
N CYS A 408 0.92 32.13 -22.73
CA CYS A 408 0.17 31.84 -23.93
C CYS A 408 -1.19 31.17 -23.69
N LYS A 409 -1.43 30.65 -22.48
CA LYS A 409 -2.62 29.85 -22.19
C LYS A 409 -3.86 30.75 -21.94
N ARG A 410 -4.76 30.82 -22.94
CA ARG A 410 -5.95 31.70 -22.90
C ARG A 410 -6.93 31.37 -21.79
N ASN A 411 -7.13 30.07 -21.48
CA ASN A 411 -8.10 29.60 -20.48
C ASN A 411 -7.49 29.28 -19.11
N LEU A 412 -6.34 29.87 -18.75
CA LEU A 412 -5.69 29.63 -17.46
C LEU A 412 -6.60 29.98 -16.27
N ARG A 413 -7.42 31.03 -16.40
CA ARG A 413 -8.35 31.46 -15.35
C ARG A 413 -9.51 30.51 -15.06
N GLU A 414 -9.83 29.61 -16.00
CA GLU A 414 -10.80 28.53 -15.78
C GLU A 414 -10.22 27.40 -14.91
N ILE A 415 -8.89 27.29 -14.84
CA ILE A 415 -8.18 26.23 -14.14
C ILE A 415 -7.75 26.67 -12.76
N THR A 416 -7.32 27.93 -12.63
CA THR A 416 -6.77 28.44 -11.37
C THR A 416 -6.99 29.95 -11.21
N THR A 417 -7.14 30.39 -9.96
CA THR A 417 -7.13 31.82 -9.60
C THR A 417 -5.72 32.41 -9.53
N LEU A 418 -4.67 31.57 -9.52
CA LEU A 418 -3.28 32.02 -9.41
C LEU A 418 -2.85 32.75 -10.69
N SER A 419 -2.09 33.83 -10.54
CA SER A 419 -1.39 34.49 -11.63
C SER A 419 -0.20 33.68 -12.11
N VAL A 420 0.24 33.90 -13.36
CA VAL A 420 1.45 33.32 -13.89
C VAL A 420 2.66 33.61 -13.00
N GLN A 421 2.75 34.87 -12.49
CA GLN A 421 3.81 35.26 -11.56
C GLN A 421 3.81 34.43 -10.29
N SER A 422 2.64 34.19 -9.69
CA SER A 422 2.50 33.40 -8.46
C SER A 422 2.84 31.93 -8.71
N ILE A 423 2.38 31.35 -9.82
CA ILE A 423 2.72 29.96 -10.22
C ILE A 423 4.24 29.84 -10.40
N MET A 424 4.86 30.74 -11.15
CA MET A 424 6.31 30.71 -11.39
C MET A 424 7.12 30.93 -10.11
N LYS A 425 6.65 31.81 -9.21
CA LYS A 425 7.29 32.02 -7.91
C LYS A 425 7.27 30.74 -7.06
N LEU A 426 6.16 30.02 -7.04
CA LEU A 426 6.04 28.74 -6.34
C LEU A 426 6.92 27.66 -6.96
N LEU A 427 6.95 27.53 -8.29
CA LEU A 427 7.81 26.56 -8.98
C LEU A 427 9.30 26.86 -8.75
N LYS A 428 9.71 28.12 -8.88
CA LYS A 428 11.09 28.53 -8.61
C LYS A 428 11.49 28.23 -7.16
N TRP A 429 10.62 28.52 -6.19
CA TRP A 429 10.87 28.18 -4.80
C TRP A 429 11.01 26.67 -4.56
N ILE A 430 10.17 25.83 -5.20
CA ILE A 430 10.26 24.36 -5.08
C ILE A 430 11.63 23.88 -5.60
N PHE A 431 12.07 24.32 -6.76
CA PHE A 431 13.29 23.79 -7.38
C PHE A 431 14.59 24.49 -6.96
N ALA A 432 14.53 25.72 -6.42
CA ALA A 432 15.73 26.46 -6.01
C ALA A 432 16.48 25.79 -4.84
N LEU A 433 15.78 25.12 -3.96
CA LEU A 433 16.36 24.51 -2.78
C LEU A 433 15.70 23.14 -2.49
N THR A 434 15.66 22.27 -3.48
CA THR A 434 15.20 20.88 -3.26
C THR A 434 16.23 20.13 -2.42
N TYR A 435 15.81 19.43 -1.36
CA TYR A 435 16.71 18.72 -0.46
C TYR A 435 16.11 17.42 0.03
N CYS A 436 16.95 16.55 0.62
CA CYS A 436 16.49 15.32 1.30
C CYS A 436 17.34 15.01 2.54
N GLU A 437 16.80 14.14 3.39
CA GLU A 437 17.47 13.56 4.57
C GLU A 437 17.85 12.10 4.29
N TYR A 438 19.08 11.75 4.63
CA TYR A 438 19.57 10.38 4.68
C TYR A 438 20.59 10.22 5.82
N GLY A 439 20.42 9.16 6.64
CA GLY A 439 21.34 8.88 7.75
C GLY A 439 21.44 10.00 8.81
N GLY A 440 20.39 10.81 8.97
CA GLY A 440 20.36 11.97 9.86
C GLY A 440 21.03 13.23 9.28
N LYS A 441 21.60 13.16 8.08
CA LYS A 441 22.22 14.29 7.37
C LYS A 441 21.32 14.83 6.29
N HIS A 442 21.44 16.13 5.99
CA HIS A 442 20.63 16.80 4.96
C HIS A 442 21.49 17.08 3.73
N PHE A 443 20.90 16.88 2.56
CA PHE A 443 21.57 17.05 1.27
C PHE A 443 20.73 17.91 0.35
N VAL A 444 21.31 18.93 -0.25
CA VAL A 444 20.70 19.73 -1.32
C VAL A 444 20.86 18.98 -2.63
N LEU A 445 19.79 18.89 -3.40
CA LEU A 445 19.74 18.17 -4.68
C LEU A 445 19.76 19.15 -5.84
N ASP A 446 20.67 18.94 -6.80
CA ASP A 446 20.75 19.72 -8.04
C ASP A 446 20.12 18.95 -9.20
N CYS A 447 18.88 18.48 -8.98
CA CYS A 447 18.10 17.78 -10.00
C CYS A 447 16.62 17.71 -9.63
N GLY A 448 15.77 17.31 -10.57
CA GLY A 448 14.38 16.95 -10.31
C GLY A 448 14.27 15.57 -9.65
N PRO A 449 13.95 15.46 -8.34
CA PRO A 449 13.94 14.17 -7.66
C PRO A 449 12.71 13.34 -8.02
N ILE A 450 12.88 12.01 -8.09
CA ILE A 450 11.77 11.06 -8.16
C ILE A 450 11.01 11.08 -6.83
N GLY A 451 9.73 11.40 -6.89
CA GLY A 451 8.82 11.42 -5.74
C GLY A 451 8.26 12.80 -5.38
N LEU A 452 8.74 13.87 -6.01
CA LEU A 452 8.11 15.19 -5.99
C LEU A 452 7.07 15.25 -7.11
N SER A 453 5.82 15.56 -6.78
CA SER A 453 4.69 15.43 -7.70
C SER A 453 4.80 16.30 -8.95
N VAL A 454 5.41 17.49 -8.86
CA VAL A 454 5.60 18.38 -10.01
C VAL A 454 6.74 17.98 -10.95
N THR A 455 7.72 17.18 -10.48
CA THR A 455 8.88 16.79 -11.31
C THR A 455 8.46 16.03 -12.56
N GLY A 456 7.50 15.09 -12.41
CA GLY A 456 6.97 14.33 -13.54
C GLY A 456 6.29 15.21 -14.58
N GLU A 457 5.49 16.16 -14.14
CA GLU A 457 4.75 17.08 -15.02
C GLU A 457 5.72 18.02 -15.76
N VAL A 458 6.74 18.53 -15.07
CA VAL A 458 7.80 19.37 -15.68
C VAL A 458 8.58 18.57 -16.72
N ALA A 459 8.92 17.32 -16.41
CA ALA A 459 9.64 16.44 -17.35
C ALA A 459 8.82 16.19 -18.62
N ILE A 460 7.53 15.89 -18.51
CA ILE A 460 6.64 15.66 -19.67
C ILE A 460 6.57 16.92 -20.54
N ILE A 461 6.37 18.11 -19.96
CA ILE A 461 6.30 19.38 -20.69
C ILE A 461 7.60 19.64 -21.44
N TYR A 462 8.75 19.42 -20.80
CA TYR A 462 10.07 19.59 -21.43
C TYR A 462 10.30 18.58 -22.55
N MET A 463 9.93 17.32 -22.38
CA MET A 463 10.09 16.29 -23.40
C MET A 463 9.16 16.47 -24.60
N GLU A 464 7.98 17.05 -24.42
CA GLU A 464 7.14 17.46 -25.56
C GLU A 464 7.79 18.57 -26.40
N ASP A 465 8.47 19.53 -25.76
CA ASP A 465 9.25 20.55 -26.46
C ASP A 465 10.46 19.94 -27.15
N PHE A 466 11.18 19.07 -26.46
CA PHE A 466 12.28 18.29 -27.05
C PHE A 466 11.85 17.57 -28.33
N GLN A 467 10.69 16.88 -28.28
CA GLN A 467 10.14 16.18 -29.44
C GLN A 467 9.85 17.12 -30.61
N MET A 468 9.38 18.34 -30.34
CA MET A 468 9.16 19.34 -31.40
C MET A 468 10.48 19.81 -32.03
N ARG A 469 11.52 20.04 -31.24
CA ARG A 469 12.86 20.43 -31.69
C ARG A 469 13.60 19.33 -32.48
N ALA A 470 13.27 18.05 -32.16
CA ALA A 470 13.88 16.90 -32.82
C ALA A 470 13.46 16.71 -34.28
N LYS A 471 12.35 17.31 -34.71
CA LYS A 471 11.82 17.17 -36.08
C LYS A 471 12.67 17.94 -37.05
N THR A 472 13.14 17.26 -38.08
CA THR A 472 13.92 17.82 -39.19
C THR A 472 13.52 17.18 -40.50
N ASP A 473 13.86 17.84 -41.64
CA ASP A 473 13.61 17.29 -42.98
C ASP A 473 14.53 16.09 -43.27
N GLU A 474 15.69 15.98 -42.60
CA GLU A 474 16.62 14.87 -42.74
C GLU A 474 16.08 13.57 -42.12
N HIS A 475 15.26 13.71 -41.08
CA HIS A 475 14.63 12.60 -40.35
C HIS A 475 13.10 12.69 -40.32
N PRO A 476 12.44 12.55 -41.49
CA PRO A 476 10.99 12.69 -41.60
C PRO A 476 10.22 11.63 -40.76
N GLU A 477 10.88 10.55 -40.38
CA GLU A 477 10.33 9.51 -39.50
C GLU A 477 9.88 10.09 -38.14
N LEU A 478 10.60 11.10 -37.61
CA LEU A 478 10.29 11.79 -36.35
C LEU A 478 8.96 12.58 -36.42
N ASN A 479 8.38 12.78 -37.59
CA ASN A 479 7.03 13.34 -37.72
C ASN A 479 5.94 12.39 -37.24
N ASN A 480 6.23 11.12 -37.05
CA ASN A 480 5.31 10.13 -36.52
C ASN A 480 5.97 9.32 -35.40
N TRP A 481 6.21 9.96 -34.27
CA TRP A 481 6.99 9.42 -33.14
C TRP A 481 6.14 9.43 -31.85
N PRO A 482 5.30 8.41 -31.62
CA PRO A 482 4.52 8.26 -30.38
C PRO A 482 5.39 8.21 -29.15
N TRP A 483 4.98 8.94 -28.12
CA TRP A 483 5.76 9.14 -26.90
C TRP A 483 4.93 9.06 -25.62
N TYR A 484 5.43 8.31 -24.62
CA TYR A 484 4.89 8.21 -23.27
C TYR A 484 5.99 8.42 -22.23
N VAL A 485 6.08 9.59 -21.62
CA VAL A 485 7.04 10.00 -20.57
C VAL A 485 8.50 9.82 -21.00
N ASP A 486 9.08 8.62 -20.82
CA ASP A 486 10.43 8.21 -21.17
C ASP A 486 10.47 7.20 -22.33
N ASP A 487 9.40 6.45 -22.53
CA ASP A 487 9.29 5.41 -23.56
C ASP A 487 8.74 5.99 -24.87
N SER A 488 9.34 5.64 -25.99
CA SER A 488 8.84 6.02 -27.32
C SER A 488 9.02 4.90 -28.33
N VAL A 489 8.29 4.94 -29.44
CA VAL A 489 8.42 3.96 -30.52
C VAL A 489 8.44 4.66 -31.88
N LEU A 490 9.30 4.17 -32.76
CA LEU A 490 9.44 4.70 -34.10
C LEU A 490 9.50 3.56 -35.13
N LYS A 491 9.00 3.84 -36.30
CA LYS A 491 9.18 3.02 -37.49
C LYS A 491 10.17 3.68 -38.42
N CYS A 492 11.25 2.99 -38.77
CA CYS A 492 12.25 3.50 -39.71
C CYS A 492 12.95 2.37 -40.46
N LYS A 493 13.70 2.73 -41.51
CA LYS A 493 14.62 1.78 -42.16
C LYS A 493 15.76 1.41 -41.21
N ARG A 494 16.18 0.14 -41.20
CA ARG A 494 17.19 -0.36 -40.25
C ARG A 494 18.47 0.47 -40.20
N HIS A 495 18.99 0.88 -41.35
CA HIS A 495 20.21 1.70 -41.42
C HIS A 495 20.03 3.11 -40.84
N LYS A 496 18.79 3.63 -40.75
CA LYS A 496 18.52 4.96 -40.18
C LYS A 496 18.42 4.94 -38.65
N ALA A 497 18.18 3.80 -38.01
CA ALA A 497 17.96 3.72 -36.57
C ALA A 497 19.10 4.34 -35.75
N GLN A 498 20.38 4.13 -36.17
CA GLN A 498 21.52 4.74 -35.50
C GLN A 498 21.65 6.23 -35.82
N LEU A 499 21.43 6.64 -37.04
CA LEU A 499 21.49 8.05 -37.43
C LEU A 499 20.45 8.90 -36.66
N ILE A 500 19.24 8.37 -36.48
CA ILE A 500 18.20 9.01 -35.67
C ILE A 500 18.64 9.09 -34.21
N LEU A 501 19.24 8.03 -33.64
CA LEU A 501 19.74 8.06 -32.26
C LEU A 501 20.81 9.15 -32.09
N ASP A 502 21.75 9.23 -33.04
CA ASP A 502 22.85 10.22 -33.01
C ASP A 502 22.25 11.63 -33.10
N HIS A 503 21.27 11.84 -33.99
CA HIS A 503 20.58 13.11 -34.13
C HIS A 503 19.87 13.52 -32.82
N ILE A 504 19.01 12.67 -32.25
CA ILE A 504 18.29 13.02 -31.01
C ILE A 504 19.24 13.25 -29.83
N ASN A 505 20.36 12.53 -29.76
CA ASN A 505 21.41 12.77 -28.75
C ASN A 505 22.21 14.04 -28.97
N SER A 506 22.23 14.62 -30.19
CA SER A 506 22.94 15.89 -30.49
C SER A 506 22.15 17.13 -30.07
N ILE A 507 20.83 17.03 -29.82
CA ILE A 507 19.98 18.18 -29.53
C ILE A 507 20.25 18.77 -28.13
N GLU A 508 20.46 17.93 -27.10
CA GLU A 508 20.73 18.34 -25.73
C GLU A 508 21.82 17.45 -25.10
N PRO A 509 23.04 17.43 -25.65
CA PRO A 509 24.06 16.41 -25.36
C PRO A 509 24.53 16.39 -23.90
N GLU A 510 24.44 17.53 -23.18
CA GLU A 510 24.85 17.66 -21.80
C GLU A 510 23.83 17.10 -20.81
N HIS A 511 22.54 16.97 -21.22
CA HIS A 511 21.46 16.67 -20.30
C HIS A 511 20.67 15.42 -20.69
N ILE A 512 20.25 15.29 -21.94
CA ILE A 512 19.33 14.22 -22.37
C ILE A 512 20.08 13.20 -23.21
N LYS A 513 20.10 11.97 -22.74
CA LYS A 513 20.73 10.86 -23.45
C LYS A 513 19.72 9.74 -23.68
N PHE A 514 19.63 9.31 -24.94
CA PHE A 514 18.80 8.19 -25.35
C PHE A 514 19.60 6.94 -25.57
N THR A 515 18.95 5.80 -25.28
CA THR A 515 19.35 4.47 -25.77
C THR A 515 18.29 3.96 -26.74
N LYS A 516 18.64 2.99 -27.58
CA LYS A 516 17.70 2.35 -28.50
C LYS A 516 17.59 0.86 -28.22
N GLU A 517 16.39 0.33 -28.46
CA GLU A 517 16.12 -1.10 -28.59
C GLU A 517 15.47 -1.35 -29.95
N GLU A 518 16.08 -2.20 -30.78
CA GLU A 518 15.51 -2.60 -32.06
C GLU A 518 14.67 -3.86 -31.89
N GLU A 519 13.71 -4.07 -32.81
CA GLU A 519 12.97 -5.32 -32.82
C GLU A 519 13.89 -6.53 -32.97
N GLU A 520 13.70 -7.56 -32.13
CA GLU A 520 14.37 -8.85 -32.22
C GLU A 520 13.34 -9.91 -32.61
N ASP A 521 13.62 -10.76 -33.57
CA ASP A 521 12.70 -11.80 -34.07
C ASP A 521 11.29 -11.26 -34.41
N ASN A 522 11.23 -10.08 -35.01
CA ASN A 522 10.01 -9.34 -35.33
C ASN A 522 9.16 -8.96 -34.09
N LYS A 523 9.79 -8.82 -32.94
CA LYS A 523 9.13 -8.41 -31.69
C LYS A 523 9.80 -7.21 -31.06
N LEU A 524 9.00 -6.30 -30.56
CA LEU A 524 9.46 -5.16 -29.74
C LEU A 524 8.53 -4.96 -28.55
N ALA A 525 9.09 -4.73 -27.39
CA ALA A 525 8.34 -4.44 -26.17
C ALA A 525 8.26 -2.92 -25.95
N VAL A 526 7.06 -2.37 -25.88
CA VAL A 526 6.85 -0.94 -25.56
C VAL A 526 5.71 -0.81 -24.57
N LEU A 527 5.93 -0.12 -23.45
CA LEU A 527 4.98 -0.03 -22.33
C LEU A 527 4.53 -1.43 -21.85
N ASP A 528 3.22 -1.69 -21.94
CA ASP A 528 2.60 -3.00 -21.61
C ASP A 528 2.34 -3.87 -22.85
N LEU A 529 2.82 -3.45 -24.04
CA LEU A 529 2.57 -4.13 -25.31
C LEU A 529 3.79 -4.89 -25.77
N GLU A 530 3.61 -6.12 -26.24
CA GLU A 530 4.51 -6.82 -27.14
C GLU A 530 4.01 -6.61 -28.56
N LEU A 531 4.78 -5.87 -29.36
CA LEU A 531 4.50 -5.57 -30.75
C LEU A 531 5.07 -6.68 -31.61
N ASN A 532 4.22 -7.46 -32.28
CA ASN A 532 4.61 -8.56 -33.16
C ASN A 532 4.48 -8.11 -34.62
N VAL A 533 5.61 -7.95 -35.32
CA VAL A 533 5.60 -7.50 -36.72
C VAL A 533 5.28 -8.66 -37.65
N ASN A 534 4.08 -8.69 -38.17
CA ASN A 534 3.67 -9.69 -39.16
C ASN A 534 4.09 -9.22 -40.57
N ARG A 535 5.29 -9.65 -41.04
CA ARG A 535 5.85 -9.27 -42.34
C ARG A 535 5.01 -9.69 -43.54
N LYS A 536 4.25 -10.80 -43.42
CA LYS A 536 3.36 -11.28 -44.50
C LYS A 536 2.12 -10.38 -44.65
N LYS A 537 1.54 -9.99 -43.53
CA LYS A 537 0.35 -9.12 -43.50
C LYS A 537 0.73 -7.62 -43.50
N LYS A 538 2.02 -7.28 -43.44
CA LYS A 538 2.57 -5.92 -43.34
C LYS A 538 1.95 -5.10 -42.18
N LYS A 539 1.60 -5.73 -41.06
CA LYS A 539 0.94 -5.09 -39.91
C LYS A 539 1.59 -5.49 -38.58
N ILE A 540 1.28 -4.72 -37.54
CA ILE A 540 1.64 -5.01 -36.16
C ILE A 540 0.48 -5.79 -35.53
N GLU A 541 0.78 -6.87 -34.84
CA GLU A 541 -0.14 -7.63 -34.00
C GLU A 541 0.26 -7.43 -32.54
N PHE A 542 -0.72 -7.35 -31.64
CA PHE A 542 -0.51 -6.92 -30.24
C PHE A 542 -0.76 -8.04 -29.25
N ASN A 543 0.18 -8.17 -28.32
CA ASN A 543 0.05 -9.03 -27.15
C ASN A 543 0.44 -8.27 -25.90
N VAL A 544 0.13 -8.83 -24.69
CA VAL A 544 0.60 -8.28 -23.42
C VAL A 544 2.08 -8.58 -23.22
N HIS A 545 2.87 -7.54 -22.98
CA HIS A 545 4.27 -7.70 -22.62
C HIS A 545 4.44 -7.96 -21.11
N TYR A 546 5.25 -8.96 -20.78
CA TYR A 546 5.74 -9.25 -19.44
C TYR A 546 7.25 -9.04 -19.35
N LYS A 547 7.67 -8.05 -18.54
CA LYS A 547 9.11 -7.81 -18.33
C LYS A 547 9.79 -9.09 -17.81
N LYS A 548 11.04 -9.32 -18.20
CA LYS A 548 11.85 -10.49 -17.74
C LYS A 548 11.93 -10.60 -16.21
N THR A 549 11.75 -9.47 -15.51
CA THR A 549 11.71 -9.36 -14.05
C THR A 549 10.35 -9.75 -13.45
N ASN A 550 9.33 -10.04 -14.25
CA ASN A 550 8.02 -10.42 -13.75
C ASN A 550 8.09 -11.77 -13.04
N THR A 551 7.69 -11.80 -11.77
CA THR A 551 7.70 -12.99 -10.91
C THR A 551 6.33 -13.66 -10.79
N ASN A 552 5.30 -13.13 -11.45
CA ASN A 552 3.90 -13.54 -11.31
C ASN A 552 3.34 -13.44 -9.87
N ILE A 553 4.09 -12.80 -8.96
CA ILE A 553 3.60 -12.56 -7.60
C ILE A 553 2.53 -11.47 -7.63
N THR A 554 1.35 -11.82 -7.15
CA THR A 554 0.25 -10.88 -6.92
C THR A 554 -0.18 -10.93 -5.45
N ILE A 555 -1.30 -10.34 -5.10
CA ILE A 555 -1.89 -10.51 -3.77
C ILE A 555 -2.29 -11.98 -3.61
N LYS A 556 -1.61 -12.70 -2.71
CA LYS A 556 -1.92 -14.11 -2.41
C LYS A 556 -3.32 -14.24 -1.82
N LYS A 557 -4.04 -15.29 -2.15
CA LYS A 557 -5.39 -15.57 -1.62
C LYS A 557 -5.43 -15.53 -0.08
N LYS A 558 -4.41 -16.02 0.61
CA LYS A 558 -4.31 -15.99 2.07
C LYS A 558 -4.04 -14.61 2.68
N SER A 559 -3.71 -13.60 1.85
CA SER A 559 -3.45 -12.23 2.31
C SER A 559 -4.71 -11.57 2.86
N ASN A 560 -4.56 -10.74 3.90
CA ASN A 560 -5.68 -10.08 4.59
C ASN A 560 -6.16 -8.82 3.84
N HIS A 561 -6.50 -9.00 2.56
CA HIS A 561 -7.23 -8.02 1.75
C HIS A 561 -8.70 -8.39 1.67
N THR A 562 -9.57 -7.42 1.36
CA THR A 562 -10.99 -7.70 1.13
C THR A 562 -11.19 -8.59 -0.09
N GLU A 563 -12.24 -9.36 -0.14
CA GLU A 563 -12.56 -10.21 -1.31
C GLU A 563 -12.80 -9.34 -2.56
N SER A 564 -13.38 -8.14 -2.39
CA SER A 564 -13.54 -7.17 -3.47
C SER A 564 -12.19 -6.75 -4.08
N THR A 565 -11.18 -6.47 -3.26
CA THR A 565 -9.82 -6.17 -3.73
C THR A 565 -9.20 -7.35 -4.49
N LYS A 566 -9.37 -8.57 -3.97
CA LYS A 566 -8.84 -9.79 -4.59
C LYS A 566 -9.50 -10.07 -5.94
N ARG A 567 -10.81 -9.96 -6.02
CA ARG A 567 -11.57 -10.08 -7.29
C ARG A 567 -11.17 -8.98 -8.28
N GLY A 568 -11.06 -7.73 -7.79
CA GLY A 568 -10.67 -6.58 -8.61
C GLY A 568 -9.31 -6.73 -9.29
N ILE A 569 -8.35 -7.40 -8.65
CA ILE A 569 -7.04 -7.68 -9.25
C ILE A 569 -7.17 -8.72 -10.36
N ILE A 570 -7.87 -9.83 -10.13
CA ILE A 570 -8.10 -10.86 -11.16
C ILE A 570 -8.79 -10.22 -12.38
N LYS A 571 -9.85 -9.46 -12.13
CA LYS A 571 -10.57 -8.72 -13.16
C LYS A 571 -9.65 -7.78 -13.92
N GLY A 572 -8.81 -6.98 -13.21
CA GLY A 572 -7.87 -6.05 -13.84
C GLY A 572 -6.89 -6.73 -14.80
N TYR A 573 -6.38 -7.92 -14.47
CA TYR A 573 -5.53 -8.71 -15.36
C TYR A 573 -6.31 -9.22 -16.60
N SER A 574 -7.51 -9.73 -16.40
CA SER A 574 -8.39 -10.18 -17.49
C SER A 574 -8.76 -9.03 -18.43
N ASP A 575 -9.11 -7.87 -17.87
CA ASP A 575 -9.47 -6.68 -18.64
C ASP A 575 -8.28 -6.09 -19.40
N ARG A 576 -7.08 -6.15 -18.80
CA ARG A 576 -5.83 -5.78 -19.50
C ARG A 576 -5.61 -6.67 -20.71
N ALA A 577 -5.73 -8.01 -20.55
CA ALA A 577 -5.63 -8.95 -21.66
C ALA A 577 -6.64 -8.64 -22.77
N LYS A 578 -7.92 -8.46 -22.43
CA LYS A 578 -8.99 -8.18 -23.40
C LYS A 578 -8.79 -6.88 -24.18
N ARG A 579 -8.17 -5.86 -23.54
CA ARG A 579 -7.91 -4.56 -24.19
C ARG A 579 -6.66 -4.54 -25.03
N LEU A 580 -5.60 -5.21 -24.58
CA LEU A 580 -4.28 -5.12 -25.21
C LEU A 580 -4.01 -6.21 -26.24
N CYS A 581 -4.51 -7.45 -26.06
CA CYS A 581 -4.30 -8.53 -27.01
C CYS A 581 -5.15 -8.38 -28.27
N ASP A 582 -4.63 -8.87 -29.37
CA ASP A 582 -5.43 -9.19 -30.55
C ASP A 582 -6.11 -10.57 -30.39
N PRO A 583 -7.17 -10.87 -31.17
CA PRO A 583 -7.94 -12.10 -31.00
C PRO A 583 -7.11 -13.39 -31.04
N GLU A 584 -6.06 -13.42 -31.85
CA GLU A 584 -5.16 -14.55 -31.99
C GLU A 584 -4.40 -14.89 -30.70
N TYR A 585 -4.05 -13.88 -29.87
CA TYR A 585 -3.27 -14.04 -28.64
C TYR A 585 -4.14 -14.08 -27.37
N LEU A 586 -5.40 -13.62 -27.45
CA LEU A 586 -6.24 -13.39 -26.27
C LEU A 586 -6.50 -14.66 -25.46
N ASN A 587 -6.79 -15.78 -26.13
CA ASN A 587 -7.10 -17.04 -25.42
C ASN A 587 -5.92 -17.56 -24.62
N ASP A 588 -4.71 -17.47 -25.17
CA ASP A 588 -3.51 -17.93 -24.49
C ASP A 588 -3.13 -17.00 -23.34
N GLU A 589 -3.34 -15.68 -23.50
CA GLU A 589 -3.13 -14.73 -22.41
C GLU A 589 -4.13 -14.95 -21.27
N LEU A 590 -5.41 -15.21 -21.55
CA LEU A 590 -6.38 -15.52 -20.51
C LEU A 590 -6.05 -16.83 -19.76
N LYS A 591 -5.46 -17.85 -20.44
CA LYS A 591 -4.93 -19.03 -19.78
C LYS A 591 -3.74 -18.69 -18.87
N ASN A 592 -2.80 -17.87 -19.35
CA ASN A 592 -1.68 -17.39 -18.57
C ASN A 592 -2.16 -16.64 -17.29
N VAL A 593 -3.15 -15.76 -17.41
CA VAL A 593 -3.78 -15.10 -16.26
C VAL A 593 -4.34 -16.11 -15.26
N LYS A 594 -5.04 -17.16 -15.73
CA LYS A 594 -5.55 -18.22 -14.83
C LYS A 594 -4.42 -18.92 -14.07
N GLU A 595 -3.33 -19.28 -14.74
CA GLU A 595 -2.19 -19.94 -14.10
C GLU A 595 -1.52 -19.02 -13.06
N VAL A 596 -1.31 -17.73 -13.37
CA VAL A 596 -0.76 -16.75 -12.43
C VAL A 596 -1.57 -16.72 -11.13
N PHE A 597 -2.89 -16.68 -11.20
CA PHE A 597 -3.72 -16.63 -9.99
C PHE A 597 -3.83 -17.98 -9.26
N LYS A 598 -3.84 -19.11 -9.98
CA LYS A 598 -3.73 -20.45 -9.36
C LYS A 598 -2.45 -20.57 -8.52
N GLU A 599 -1.32 -20.11 -9.04
CA GLU A 599 -0.04 -20.09 -8.34
C GLU A 599 -0.06 -19.18 -7.09
N ASN A 600 -0.85 -18.11 -7.09
CA ASN A 600 -1.07 -17.24 -5.93
C ASN A 600 -2.15 -17.78 -4.95
N GLY A 601 -2.65 -19.01 -5.19
CA GLY A 601 -3.49 -19.78 -4.27
C GLY A 601 -5.00 -19.59 -4.45
N TYR A 602 -5.45 -18.99 -5.56
CA TYR A 602 -6.88 -18.90 -5.89
C TYR A 602 -7.40 -20.19 -6.51
N THR A 603 -8.69 -20.49 -6.33
CA THR A 603 -9.33 -21.63 -6.99
C THR A 603 -9.75 -21.25 -8.40
N GLU A 604 -9.96 -22.24 -9.25
CA GLU A 604 -10.39 -22.01 -10.63
C GLU A 604 -11.76 -21.32 -10.70
N GLU A 605 -12.69 -21.74 -9.84
CA GLU A 605 -14.02 -21.15 -9.73
C GLU A 605 -13.96 -19.66 -9.36
N GLU A 606 -13.12 -19.30 -8.37
CA GLU A 606 -12.93 -17.89 -7.96
C GLU A 606 -12.36 -17.03 -9.09
N ILE A 607 -11.43 -17.60 -9.87
CA ILE A 607 -10.80 -16.91 -10.99
C ILE A 607 -11.83 -16.70 -12.09
N GLU A 608 -12.55 -17.75 -12.47
CA GLU A 608 -13.54 -17.68 -13.55
C GLU A 608 -14.71 -16.76 -13.21
N GLU A 609 -15.19 -16.78 -11.98
CA GLU A 609 -16.23 -15.87 -11.50
C GLU A 609 -15.78 -14.41 -11.64
N ALA A 610 -14.56 -14.10 -11.17
CA ALA A 610 -14.00 -12.75 -11.26
C ALA A 610 -13.74 -12.30 -12.72
N MET A 611 -13.35 -13.22 -13.61
CA MET A 611 -13.12 -12.91 -15.04
C MET A 611 -14.42 -12.68 -15.83
N LYS A 612 -15.55 -13.25 -15.40
CA LYS A 612 -16.89 -13.07 -16.01
C LYS A 612 -17.54 -11.75 -15.60
N GLU A 613 -17.18 -11.17 -14.47
CA GLU A 613 -17.74 -9.88 -14.03
C GLU A 613 -17.46 -8.78 -15.07
N ARG A 614 -18.52 -8.18 -15.64
CA ARG A 614 -18.39 -7.02 -16.54
C ARG A 614 -17.83 -5.81 -15.76
N ILE A 615 -17.00 -5.01 -16.41
CA ILE A 615 -16.66 -3.68 -15.88
C ILE A 615 -17.95 -2.87 -15.88
N ARG A 616 -18.35 -2.36 -14.74
CA ARG A 616 -19.30 -1.24 -14.72
C ARG A 616 -18.56 -0.05 -15.32
N THR A 617 -18.86 0.28 -16.55
CA THR A 617 -18.42 1.54 -17.14
C THR A 617 -19.14 2.65 -16.40
N THR A 618 -18.42 3.65 -15.94
CA THR A 618 -18.92 4.87 -15.27
C THR A 618 -19.82 5.75 -16.17
N THR A 619 -20.26 5.24 -17.29
CA THR A 619 -21.11 5.94 -18.26
C THR A 619 -22.62 5.68 -18.09
N GLU A 620 -23.02 4.77 -17.22
CA GLU A 620 -24.41 4.72 -16.80
C GLU A 620 -24.56 5.74 -15.66
N ASN A 621 -25.19 6.88 -15.95
CA ASN A 621 -25.67 7.88 -15.03
C ASN A 621 -26.69 7.24 -14.06
N GLU A 622 -26.23 6.39 -13.14
CA GLU A 622 -26.96 6.23 -11.89
C GLU A 622 -26.77 7.56 -11.17
N THR A 623 -27.86 8.27 -10.95
CA THR A 623 -27.95 9.38 -10.01
C THR A 623 -27.36 8.85 -8.69
N GLU A 624 -26.07 9.15 -8.44
CA GLU A 624 -25.44 8.72 -7.20
C GLU A 624 -26.25 9.34 -6.07
N GLU A 625 -26.87 8.54 -5.22
CA GLU A 625 -27.50 9.03 -4.02
C GLU A 625 -26.48 9.89 -3.24
N PRO A 626 -26.87 11.06 -2.75
CA PRO A 626 -25.97 11.96 -2.05
C PRO A 626 -25.35 11.23 -0.84
N SER A 627 -24.03 11.05 -0.86
CA SER A 627 -23.30 10.37 0.20
C SER A 627 -22.88 11.37 1.27
N ARG A 628 -23.12 11.06 2.53
CA ARG A 628 -22.62 11.82 3.71
C ARG A 628 -21.09 11.89 3.80
N GLY A 629 -20.38 11.07 2.98
CA GLY A 629 -18.92 11.07 2.93
C GLY A 629 -18.31 9.69 2.85
N ILE A 630 -16.97 9.64 2.90
CA ILE A 630 -16.22 8.39 2.82
C ILE A 630 -15.58 8.07 4.17
N VAL A 631 -15.83 6.86 4.67
CA VAL A 631 -15.14 6.30 5.83
C VAL A 631 -14.12 5.26 5.39
N VAL A 632 -12.98 5.22 6.07
CA VAL A 632 -11.84 4.38 5.67
C VAL A 632 -11.45 3.45 6.80
N ILE A 633 -11.71 2.16 6.65
CA ILE A 633 -11.36 1.17 7.66
C ILE A 633 -10.35 0.13 7.15
N GLN A 634 -9.48 -0.34 8.05
CA GLN A 634 -8.62 -1.48 7.76
C GLN A 634 -9.46 -2.77 7.69
N ASN A 635 -9.09 -3.71 6.80
CA ASN A 635 -9.76 -5.00 6.77
C ASN A 635 -9.49 -5.79 8.07
N ILE A 636 -10.53 -5.92 8.89
CA ILE A 636 -10.54 -6.67 10.15
C ILE A 636 -11.51 -7.82 9.99
N PRO A 637 -11.04 -9.09 9.99
CA PRO A 637 -11.91 -10.25 9.84
C PRO A 637 -13.09 -10.21 10.82
N ASN A 638 -14.28 -10.56 10.35
CA ASN A 638 -15.56 -10.57 11.07
C ASN A 638 -16.11 -9.20 11.50
N ILE A 639 -15.34 -8.12 11.47
CA ILE A 639 -15.81 -6.75 11.81
C ILE A 639 -16.09 -5.96 10.54
N THR A 640 -15.16 -5.91 9.61
CA THR A 640 -15.28 -5.08 8.39
C THR A 640 -16.58 -5.31 7.62
N PRO A 641 -17.08 -6.54 7.40
CA PRO A 641 -18.35 -6.71 6.70
C PRO A 641 -19.54 -6.08 7.43
N GLN A 642 -19.57 -6.17 8.77
CA GLN A 642 -20.63 -5.59 9.59
C GLN A 642 -20.51 -4.06 9.65
N PHE A 643 -19.28 -3.54 9.80
CA PHE A 643 -18.98 -2.11 9.72
C PHE A 643 -19.45 -1.51 8.39
N ASN A 644 -19.06 -2.15 7.28
CA ASN A 644 -19.41 -1.69 5.93
C ASN A 644 -20.94 -1.66 5.74
N LYS A 645 -21.65 -2.66 6.26
CA LYS A 645 -23.12 -2.72 6.22
C LYS A 645 -23.73 -1.54 6.99
N ILE A 646 -23.32 -1.36 8.25
CA ILE A 646 -23.83 -0.29 9.12
C ILE A 646 -23.53 1.10 8.51
N ALA A 647 -22.31 1.33 8.03
CA ALA A 647 -21.93 2.61 7.43
C ALA A 647 -22.81 2.94 6.21
N ARG A 648 -23.08 1.96 5.35
CA ARG A 648 -23.96 2.15 4.17
C ARG A 648 -25.40 2.41 4.55
N GLU A 649 -25.94 1.73 5.59
CA GLU A 649 -27.29 1.96 6.12
C GLU A 649 -27.48 3.42 6.57
N HIS A 650 -26.39 4.13 6.90
CA HIS A 650 -26.37 5.52 7.33
C HIS A 650 -25.85 6.49 6.26
N GLY A 651 -25.83 6.10 4.98
CA GLY A 651 -25.50 6.95 3.85
C GLY A 651 -24.00 7.19 3.61
N PHE A 652 -23.10 6.40 4.22
CA PHE A 652 -21.64 6.55 4.02
C PHE A 652 -21.09 5.59 2.97
N LYS A 653 -20.22 6.08 2.09
CA LYS A 653 -19.37 5.25 1.25
C LYS A 653 -18.21 4.69 2.08
N VAL A 654 -17.82 3.43 1.84
CA VAL A 654 -16.75 2.77 2.61
C VAL A 654 -15.58 2.41 1.72
N ALA A 655 -14.39 2.86 2.08
CA ALA A 655 -13.12 2.43 1.51
C ALA A 655 -12.37 1.53 2.51
N ASN A 656 -11.85 0.40 2.03
CA ASN A 656 -11.08 -0.51 2.87
C ASN A 656 -9.59 -0.39 2.52
N LYS A 657 -8.75 -0.09 3.51
CA LYS A 657 -7.30 -0.07 3.35
C LYS A 657 -6.63 -1.35 3.85
N SER A 658 -5.49 -1.69 3.28
CA SER A 658 -4.67 -2.80 3.78
C SER A 658 -4.11 -2.48 5.16
N GLY A 659 -3.87 -3.53 5.97
CA GLY A 659 -3.15 -3.43 7.23
C GLY A 659 -1.63 -3.44 7.01
N THR A 660 -0.88 -3.95 8.00
CA THR A 660 0.58 -4.11 7.92
C THR A 660 0.96 -5.09 6.82
N ARG A 661 1.92 -4.70 5.99
CA ARG A 661 2.44 -5.49 4.86
C ARG A 661 3.90 -5.82 5.06
N VAL A 662 4.39 -6.84 4.35
CA VAL A 662 5.81 -7.22 4.39
C VAL A 662 6.72 -6.06 3.97
N LYS A 663 6.36 -5.29 2.95
CA LYS A 663 7.13 -4.12 2.51
C LYS A 663 7.23 -2.99 3.54
N ASP A 664 6.41 -3.00 4.58
CA ASP A 664 6.49 -1.99 5.66
C ASP A 664 7.79 -2.13 6.48
N LEU A 665 8.53 -3.25 6.34
CA LEU A 665 9.92 -3.41 6.82
C LEU A 665 10.89 -2.36 6.24
N THR A 666 10.58 -1.77 5.09
CA THR A 666 11.37 -0.69 4.47
C THR A 666 11.57 0.51 5.41
N THR A 667 10.71 0.69 6.41
CA THR A 667 10.89 1.75 7.42
C THR A 667 12.20 1.64 8.17
N LYS A 668 12.78 0.45 8.29
CA LYS A 668 14.09 0.21 8.93
C LYS A 668 15.28 0.79 8.14
N ALA A 669 15.11 1.03 6.85
CA ALA A 669 16.11 1.73 6.03
C ALA A 669 16.11 3.26 6.25
N LYS A 670 15.22 3.78 7.10
CA LYS A 670 15.03 5.22 7.36
C LYS A 670 15.43 5.54 8.79
N THR A 671 16.04 6.69 8.99
CA THR A 671 16.35 7.21 10.33
C THR A 671 15.06 7.43 11.13
N PRO A 672 14.96 6.98 12.39
CA PRO A 672 13.81 7.28 13.25
C PRO A 672 13.63 8.80 13.44
N LEU A 673 12.40 9.28 13.40
CA LEU A 673 12.10 10.71 13.57
C LEU A 673 12.22 11.19 15.02
N GLY A 674 12.06 10.28 15.99
CA GLY A 674 12.12 10.64 17.42
C GLY A 674 11.20 11.82 17.75
N ASP A 675 11.73 12.83 18.44
CA ASP A 675 11.02 14.04 18.86
C ASP A 675 10.61 14.98 17.71
N LYS A 676 11.17 14.79 16.50
CA LYS A 676 10.75 15.50 15.28
C LYS A 676 9.41 14.98 14.70
N ASN A 677 8.80 13.95 15.31
CA ASN A 677 7.46 13.49 14.90
C ASN A 677 6.40 14.58 15.11
N SER A 678 5.51 14.68 14.13
CA SER A 678 4.33 15.54 14.16
C SER A 678 3.05 14.72 14.05
N ASN A 679 1.90 15.35 14.25
CA ASN A 679 0.60 14.68 14.21
C ASN A 679 0.49 13.53 15.22
N VAL A 680 0.92 13.78 16.45
CA VAL A 680 1.06 12.77 17.50
C VAL A 680 0.09 12.98 18.66
N ILE A 681 -0.19 11.87 19.34
CA ILE A 681 -0.80 11.83 20.67
C ILE A 681 0.33 11.49 21.63
N TYR A 682 0.40 12.21 22.73
CA TYR A 682 1.45 12.07 23.72
C TYR A 682 0.89 12.00 25.15
N ASN A 683 1.65 11.38 26.04
CA ASN A 683 1.34 11.31 27.47
C ASN A 683 2.52 11.85 28.29
N ILE A 684 2.21 12.70 29.26
CA ILE A 684 3.16 13.31 30.19
C ILE A 684 2.72 12.92 31.61
N PRO A 685 3.44 12.03 32.30
CA PRO A 685 3.09 11.62 33.66
C PRO A 685 3.62 12.58 34.72
N CYS A 686 2.87 12.72 35.82
CA CYS A 686 3.35 13.40 37.02
C CYS A 686 4.12 12.45 37.93
N GLY A 687 5.06 12.96 38.72
CA GLY A 687 5.81 12.23 39.76
C GLY A 687 4.94 11.60 40.83
N CYS A 688 3.78 12.14 41.10
CA CYS A 688 2.82 11.58 42.07
C CYS A 688 2.20 10.24 41.62
N ASN A 689 2.37 9.79 40.38
CA ASN A 689 1.85 8.58 39.77
C ASN A 689 0.30 8.45 39.80
N LYS A 690 -0.43 9.50 40.23
CA LYS A 690 -1.90 9.56 40.27
C LYS A 690 -2.48 10.29 39.08
N TYR A 691 -1.68 11.12 38.41
CA TYR A 691 -2.15 12.01 37.35
C TYR A 691 -1.23 11.95 36.13
N SER A 692 -1.79 12.07 34.96
CA SER A 692 -1.07 12.26 33.70
C SER A 692 -1.81 13.22 32.77
N TYR A 693 -1.09 13.86 31.85
CA TYR A 693 -1.67 14.68 30.81
C TYR A 693 -1.55 13.94 29.47
N THR A 694 -2.67 13.62 28.87
CA THR A 694 -2.72 13.07 27.51
C THR A 694 -3.15 14.19 26.55
N GLY A 695 -2.35 14.48 25.53
CA GLY A 695 -2.65 15.55 24.59
C GLY A 695 -2.39 15.16 23.15
N GLU A 696 -2.86 15.97 22.20
CA GLU A 696 -2.56 15.86 20.79
C GLU A 696 -1.82 17.10 20.27
N THR A 697 -1.05 16.92 19.21
CA THR A 697 -0.46 18.04 18.49
C THR A 697 -0.26 17.70 17.01
N HIS A 698 -0.56 18.67 16.12
CA HIS A 698 -0.16 18.57 14.72
C HIS A 698 1.30 19.03 14.53
N ARG A 699 1.85 19.78 15.49
CA ARG A 699 3.22 20.29 15.47
C ARG A 699 4.23 19.21 15.85
N LYS A 700 5.53 19.51 15.68
CA LYS A 700 6.63 18.64 16.17
C LYS A 700 6.47 18.42 17.68
N TRP A 701 6.64 17.19 18.14
CA TRP A 701 6.53 16.84 19.56
C TRP A 701 7.50 17.64 20.42
N GLU A 702 8.74 17.81 19.93
CA GLU A 702 9.75 18.65 20.60
C GLU A 702 9.23 20.06 20.90
N THR A 703 8.60 20.71 19.93
CA THR A 703 8.04 22.06 20.10
C THR A 703 6.96 22.06 21.16
N ARG A 704 6.03 21.11 21.09
CA ARG A 704 4.92 21.02 22.02
C ARG A 704 5.36 20.69 23.43
N ARG A 705 6.34 19.81 23.61
CA ARG A 705 6.93 19.48 24.92
C ARG A 705 7.57 20.71 25.56
N LYS A 706 8.35 21.50 24.81
CA LYS A 706 8.94 22.75 25.27
C LYS A 706 7.88 23.79 25.72
N GLU A 707 6.76 23.89 25.00
CA GLU A 707 5.66 24.78 25.39
C GLU A 707 5.04 24.38 26.73
N HIS A 708 4.73 23.11 26.92
CA HIS A 708 4.23 22.63 28.21
C HIS A 708 5.22 22.86 29.33
N HIS A 709 6.52 22.54 29.10
CA HIS A 709 7.57 22.77 30.06
C HIS A 709 7.64 24.26 30.47
N ASN A 710 7.68 25.17 29.51
CA ASN A 710 7.72 26.60 29.76
C ASN A 710 6.46 27.10 30.48
N LYS A 711 5.28 26.59 30.12
CA LYS A 711 4.02 26.97 30.78
C LYS A 711 4.04 26.60 32.26
N VAL A 712 4.46 25.35 32.60
CA VAL A 712 4.59 24.89 33.99
C VAL A 712 5.60 25.72 34.74
N ARG A 713 6.80 25.95 34.16
CA ARG A 713 7.85 26.75 34.75
C ARG A 713 7.43 28.20 35.08
N LEU A 714 6.82 28.86 34.08
CA LEU A 714 6.35 30.26 34.26
C LEU A 714 5.19 30.34 35.26
N THR A 715 4.29 29.36 35.30
CA THR A 715 3.21 29.35 36.29
C THR A 715 3.75 29.19 37.70
N LYS A 716 4.76 28.33 37.94
CA LYS A 716 5.44 28.25 39.23
C LYS A 716 6.08 29.57 39.62
N GLN A 717 6.84 30.19 38.71
CA GLN A 717 7.46 31.51 38.92
C GLN A 717 6.45 32.61 39.28
N ASP A 718 5.30 32.67 38.59
CA ASP A 718 4.27 33.65 38.87
C ASP A 718 3.62 33.43 40.26
N ILE A 719 3.41 32.17 40.66
CA ILE A 719 2.92 31.81 42.00
C ILE A 719 3.92 32.25 43.05
N ASP A 720 5.20 31.91 42.87
CA ASP A 720 6.28 32.22 43.82
C ASP A 720 6.51 33.76 43.97
N SER A 721 6.27 34.52 42.89
CA SER A 721 6.38 35.95 42.87
C SER A 721 5.08 36.69 43.27
N GLY A 722 4.00 35.96 43.60
CA GLY A 722 2.70 36.56 43.99
C GLY A 722 1.85 37.07 42.83
N ASN A 723 2.24 36.82 41.55
CA ASN A 723 1.47 37.25 40.37
C ASN A 723 0.38 36.22 40.03
N LEU A 724 -0.62 36.13 40.92
CA LEU A 724 -1.66 35.09 40.83
C LEU A 724 -2.57 35.24 39.61
N GLU A 725 -2.78 36.46 39.09
CA GLU A 725 -3.61 36.71 37.91
C GLU A 725 -2.96 36.10 36.64
N SER A 726 -1.67 36.33 36.45
CA SER A 726 -0.91 35.72 35.33
C SER A 726 -0.89 34.22 35.42
N ALA A 727 -0.65 33.65 36.62
CA ALA A 727 -0.72 32.24 36.87
C ALA A 727 -2.09 31.65 36.54
N ALA A 728 -3.18 32.27 37.00
CA ALA A 728 -4.55 31.84 36.72
C ALA A 728 -4.88 31.86 35.22
N THR A 729 -4.44 32.90 34.50
CA THR A 729 -4.60 32.96 33.04
C THR A 729 -3.98 31.79 32.34
N ARG A 730 -2.75 31.35 32.70
CA ARG A 730 -2.10 30.17 32.10
C ARG A 730 -2.76 28.84 32.48
N MET A 731 -3.24 28.72 33.71
CA MET A 731 -3.93 27.52 34.20
C MET A 731 -5.29 27.29 33.54
N ASN A 732 -5.99 28.36 33.18
CA ASN A 732 -7.33 28.31 32.59
C ASN A 732 -7.34 28.14 31.07
N THR A 733 -6.19 27.97 30.43
CA THR A 733 -6.15 27.62 29.01
C THR A 733 -6.54 26.15 28.79
N ASN A 734 -7.00 25.81 27.57
CA ASN A 734 -7.37 24.43 27.19
C ASN A 734 -6.26 23.38 27.43
N ASP A 735 -5.01 23.80 27.47
CA ASP A 735 -3.83 22.98 27.70
C ASP A 735 -3.12 23.31 29.03
N GLY A 736 -3.83 24.00 29.94
CA GLY A 736 -3.33 24.42 31.25
C GLY A 736 -3.37 23.34 32.32
N GLY A 737 -3.89 22.13 32.03
CA GLY A 737 -4.09 21.08 33.04
C GLY A 737 -2.83 20.68 33.80
N LEU A 738 -1.65 20.61 33.15
CA LEU A 738 -0.38 20.38 33.81
C LEU A 738 -0.02 21.54 34.77
N ALA A 739 -0.14 22.76 34.29
CA ALA A 739 0.15 23.95 35.10
C ALA A 739 -0.77 24.06 36.33
N LYS A 740 -2.07 23.77 36.13
CA LYS A 740 -3.04 23.73 37.20
C LYS A 740 -2.73 22.60 38.21
N HIS A 741 -2.35 21.42 37.76
CA HIS A 741 -1.99 20.33 38.67
C HIS A 741 -0.74 20.68 39.49
N THR A 742 0.29 21.24 38.85
CA THR A 742 1.54 21.60 39.54
C THR A 742 1.43 22.75 40.52
N SER A 743 0.33 23.52 40.51
CA SER A 743 0.05 24.52 41.56
C SER A 743 -0.37 23.90 42.90
N THR A 744 -0.80 22.64 42.92
CA THR A 744 -1.26 21.94 44.13
C THR A 744 -0.48 20.67 44.44
N CYS A 745 0.29 20.17 43.49
CA CYS A 745 1.07 18.95 43.63
C CYS A 745 2.53 19.25 44.03
N THR A 746 3.02 18.57 45.03
CA THR A 746 4.40 18.70 45.49
C THR A 746 5.41 17.98 44.61
N GLU A 747 4.94 17.01 43.82
CA GLU A 747 5.80 16.22 42.96
C GLU A 747 6.04 16.89 41.60
N GLU A 748 7.22 16.67 41.04
CA GLU A 748 7.58 17.20 39.73
C GLU A 748 7.00 16.41 38.57
N ILE A 749 6.80 17.05 37.42
CA ILE A 749 6.44 16.39 36.18
C ILE A 749 7.62 15.57 35.66
N LYS A 750 7.40 14.28 35.31
CA LYS A 750 8.42 13.36 34.78
C LYS A 750 8.59 13.57 33.27
N TRP A 751 9.29 14.63 32.89
CA TRP A 751 9.51 15.00 31.47
C TRP A 751 10.30 13.94 30.68
N GLU A 752 11.19 13.21 31.36
CA GLU A 752 11.95 12.09 30.78
C GLU A 752 11.07 10.89 30.42
N ASN A 753 9.94 10.70 31.11
CA ASN A 753 8.98 9.66 30.86
C ASN A 753 7.85 10.11 29.90
N ALA A 754 7.89 11.35 29.45
CA ALA A 754 6.94 11.85 28.45
C ALA A 754 7.16 11.15 27.10
N LYS A 755 6.11 10.56 26.53
CA LYS A 755 6.22 9.72 25.32
C LYS A 755 5.09 9.94 24.34
N ILE A 756 5.41 9.66 23.07
CA ILE A 756 4.41 9.54 22.00
C ILE A 756 3.71 8.20 22.18
N VAL A 757 2.38 8.22 22.29
CA VAL A 757 1.52 7.03 22.46
C VAL A 757 0.72 6.69 21.19
N GLY A 758 0.60 7.62 20.26
CA GLY A 758 -0.09 7.42 18.99
C GLY A 758 0.25 8.44 17.93
N ARG A 759 -0.15 8.18 16.70
CA ARG A 759 0.00 9.11 15.58
C ARG A 759 -1.21 9.04 14.65
N GLU A 760 -1.75 10.21 14.27
CA GLU A 760 -2.83 10.34 13.32
C GLU A 760 -2.75 11.69 12.59
N GLU A 761 -2.77 11.67 11.27
CA GLU A 761 -2.58 12.90 10.46
C GLU A 761 -3.81 13.80 10.47
N ARG A 762 -4.99 13.21 10.51
CA ARG A 762 -6.26 13.96 10.49
C ARG A 762 -6.61 14.45 11.89
N TRP A 763 -6.88 15.75 12.02
CA TRP A 763 -7.16 16.39 13.32
C TRP A 763 -8.31 15.74 14.08
N THR A 764 -9.48 15.55 13.46
CA THR A 764 -10.65 14.96 14.12
C THR A 764 -10.35 13.55 14.65
N GLN A 765 -9.70 12.70 13.85
CA GLN A 765 -9.33 11.35 14.25
C GLN A 765 -8.27 11.37 15.35
N ARG A 766 -7.34 12.32 15.33
CA ARG A 766 -6.32 12.50 16.36
C ARG A 766 -6.96 12.90 17.69
N LYS A 767 -7.99 13.75 17.68
CA LYS A 767 -8.79 14.09 18.87
C LYS A 767 -9.49 12.88 19.48
N PHE A 768 -10.09 12.03 18.65
CA PHE A 768 -10.71 10.80 19.16
C PHE A 768 -9.66 9.83 19.73
N LEU A 769 -8.49 9.74 19.11
CA LEU A 769 -7.41 8.91 19.64
C LEU A 769 -6.86 9.43 20.97
N GLU A 770 -6.75 10.76 21.15
CA GLU A 770 -6.45 11.41 22.44
C GLU A 770 -7.44 10.98 23.52
N GLY A 771 -8.74 10.98 23.21
CA GLY A 771 -9.77 10.51 24.13
C GLY A 771 -9.66 9.02 24.49
N ILE A 772 -9.33 8.16 23.54
CA ILE A 772 -9.10 6.72 23.78
C ILE A 772 -7.90 6.52 24.71
N GLU A 773 -6.79 7.24 24.48
CA GLU A 773 -5.62 7.15 25.34
C GLU A 773 -5.88 7.71 26.74
N SER A 774 -6.69 8.75 26.88
CA SER A 774 -7.15 9.27 28.19
C SER A 774 -7.98 8.23 28.95
N LEU A 775 -8.90 7.52 28.27
CA LEU A 775 -9.65 6.41 28.86
C LEU A 775 -8.74 5.25 29.26
N ARG A 776 -7.66 4.99 28.49
CA ARG A 776 -6.69 3.95 28.82
C ARG A 776 -5.93 4.28 30.11
N GLU A 777 -5.52 5.53 30.32
CA GLU A 777 -4.90 5.97 31.57
C GLU A 777 -5.91 5.87 32.73
N LYS A 778 -7.15 6.30 32.55
CA LYS A 778 -8.23 6.17 33.55
C LYS A 778 -8.45 4.70 33.97
N ASN A 779 -8.38 3.76 33.02
CA ASN A 779 -8.50 2.32 33.31
C ASN A 779 -7.32 1.79 34.17
N LYS A 780 -6.15 2.42 34.08
CA LYS A 780 -4.98 2.10 34.95
C LYS A 780 -5.06 2.75 36.34
N GLY A 781 -6.13 3.46 36.67
CA GLY A 781 -6.26 4.22 37.91
C GLY A 781 -5.56 5.57 37.91
N ILE A 782 -5.08 6.05 36.74
CA ILE A 782 -4.44 7.35 36.57
C ILE A 782 -5.48 8.36 36.10
N THR A 783 -5.61 9.48 36.78
CA THR A 783 -6.56 10.54 36.40
C THR A 783 -5.98 11.44 35.30
N PRO A 784 -6.64 11.52 34.13
CA PRO A 784 -6.24 12.45 33.10
C PRO A 784 -6.43 13.89 33.50
N LEU A 785 -5.43 14.76 33.24
CA LEU A 785 -5.48 16.20 33.53
C LEU A 785 -6.16 17.05 32.45
N ASN A 786 -6.55 16.43 31.35
CA ASN A 786 -7.28 17.09 30.27
C ASN A 786 -8.76 16.63 30.26
N SER A 787 -9.66 17.58 30.04
CA SER A 787 -11.10 17.32 29.96
C SER A 787 -11.47 16.87 28.54
N TYR A 788 -11.47 15.56 28.28
CA TYR A 788 -11.98 15.03 27.02
C TYR A 788 -13.08 14.01 27.29
N ASN A 789 -14.33 14.49 27.32
CA ASN A 789 -15.50 13.69 27.73
C ASN A 789 -16.25 13.04 26.54
N GLN A 790 -15.90 13.37 25.29
CA GLN A 790 -16.65 12.92 24.10
C GLN A 790 -16.68 11.40 23.92
N LEU A 791 -15.76 10.65 24.51
CA LEU A 791 -15.70 9.18 24.41
C LEU A 791 -16.10 8.44 25.70
N GLU A 792 -16.56 9.11 26.74
CA GLU A 792 -17.00 8.44 27.99
C GLU A 792 -18.09 7.38 27.73
N GLN A 793 -18.97 7.61 26.78
CA GLN A 793 -19.97 6.65 26.33
C GLN A 793 -19.40 5.32 25.79
N TRP A 794 -18.11 5.27 25.44
CA TRP A 794 -17.42 4.07 25.00
C TRP A 794 -16.70 3.32 26.12
N GLN A 795 -16.62 3.89 27.31
CA GLN A 795 -15.84 3.38 28.43
C GLN A 795 -16.12 1.89 28.70
N SER A 796 -17.37 1.53 28.91
CA SER A 796 -17.78 0.14 29.18
C SER A 796 -17.46 -0.86 28.05
N THR A 797 -17.36 -0.36 26.80
CA THR A 797 -17.02 -1.18 25.64
C THR A 797 -15.52 -1.31 25.47
N LEU A 798 -14.73 -0.26 25.80
CA LEU A 798 -13.28 -0.19 25.57
C LEU A 798 -12.46 -0.81 26.71
N TYR A 799 -12.82 -0.64 27.97
CA TYR A 799 -12.07 -1.14 29.13
C TYR A 799 -11.65 -2.61 29.00
N PRO A 800 -12.52 -3.53 28.58
CA PRO A 800 -12.15 -4.92 28.38
C PRO A 800 -11.10 -5.18 27.30
N PHE A 801 -10.86 -4.23 26.40
CA PHE A 801 -9.76 -4.34 25.41
C PHE A 801 -8.43 -3.82 25.99
N PHE A 802 -8.46 -2.90 26.97
CA PHE A 802 -7.26 -2.36 27.59
C PHE A 802 -6.55 -3.40 28.48
N GLU A 803 -7.31 -4.24 29.19
CA GLU A 803 -6.78 -5.29 30.06
C GLU A 803 -5.96 -6.36 29.33
N LYS A 804 -6.12 -6.47 28.00
CA LYS A 804 -5.43 -7.44 27.15
C LYS A 804 -4.17 -6.87 26.46
N THR A 805 -3.83 -5.62 26.72
CA THR A 805 -2.66 -4.94 26.18
C THR A 805 -1.49 -4.96 27.11
#